data_e99859ad385fc4b04e938dc061d42561
#
_entry.id   e99859ad385fc4b04e938dc061d42561
#
_cell.length_a   1.000
_cell.length_b   1.000
_cell.length_c   1.000
_cell.angle_alpha   90.00
_cell.angle_beta   90.00
_cell.angle_gamma   90.00
#
_symmetry.space_group_name_H-M   'P 1'
#
loop_
_entity.id
_entity.type
_entity.pdbx_description
1 polymer ?
#
loop_
_entity_poly.entity_id
_entity_poly.type
_entity_poly.pdbx_seq_one_letter_code
_entity_poly.pdbx_strand_id
1 'polypeptide(L)'
;MDLFESEINWLREELNKHNYNYYVLNKPTVSDKEYDDMMRRLQDLEAEHKELFDPLSPSQRVGSDLTPGFKQVAHERPMLSLSNTYSIEEVEDFLRRAKQQLGGGSLEIVGEMKFDGTSISITYEHGRLVRAVTRGDGVHGDDVTVNVKTIRSVPLTLAGGGWPDKFEVRGEIVMPWKSFDALNKERAFNEEPLLANPRNAAAGTLKTLNPAEVARRGLDAYFYFLLGDNLPYTTHYESLQALRKWGFKVSDATELLRDVTEAKRFIDHWAEARKQLEVATDGLVFKVNNLQQQRLLGSTAKSPRWAIAYKFQAERELTRLKSVSFETGRLGTITPVANLEPVLLSGTIVKRASLHNEDIIRQLDIHDGDYVYVEKGGEIIPKIVGVELSRRQPGSLPLQFVKNCPVCGTPLVRNEGEAAWVCPNRDGCRPQITGRIEHFVGRRMMNIDGIGEETAEQLFAVGLVKNVADIYDLTDDKLTIVGRCGELTARRILRGIEASKQVPFERVVFALSIPNVGETMAKKLAFAFGSIDALMLATVDDLVAIDDVGQVIAESVVAFFKNPQNAAIVERLRTAGLQMGVAKEAMEKTDKLAGKTIVISGVFEHHSRDEYKAMIERNGGKNSGSISKKTDFVFAGANMGPAKLEKARSLGIPIIGEDKFLKMIE
;
A
#
# COMPACT_ATOMS: atom_id res chain seq x y z
N MET A 1 42.01 2.99 -24.39
CA MET A 1 40.72 2.30 -24.50
C MET A 1 40.90 1.18 -25.49
N ASP A 2 40.73 -0.04 -25.09
CA ASP A 2 40.84 -1.21 -25.98
C ASP A 2 39.73 -1.11 -27.06
N LEU A 3 40.00 -1.61 -28.25
CA LEU A 3 39.05 -1.54 -29.37
C LEU A 3 37.74 -2.28 -29.01
N PHE A 4 37.85 -3.37 -28.30
CA PHE A 4 36.72 -4.17 -27.82
C PHE A 4 35.92 -3.46 -26.74
N GLU A 5 36.56 -2.79 -25.79
CA GLU A 5 35.88 -1.97 -24.77
C GLU A 5 35.06 -0.85 -25.41
N SER A 6 35.58 -0.21 -26.44
CA SER A 6 34.89 0.83 -27.21
C SER A 6 33.69 0.27 -27.96
N GLU A 7 33.79 -0.91 -28.59
CA GLU A 7 32.70 -1.57 -29.30
C GLU A 7 31.58 -2.02 -28.32
N ILE A 8 31.94 -2.63 -27.18
CA ILE A 8 30.99 -3.04 -26.14
C ILE A 8 30.20 -1.84 -25.62
N ASN A 9 30.87 -0.75 -25.28
CA ASN A 9 30.21 0.45 -24.77
C ASN A 9 29.28 1.07 -25.80
N TRP A 10 29.70 1.15 -27.05
CA TRP A 10 28.88 1.63 -28.17
C TRP A 10 27.62 0.77 -28.36
N LEU A 11 27.76 -0.58 -28.34
CA LEU A 11 26.63 -1.49 -28.48
C LEU A 11 25.63 -1.34 -27.31
N ARG A 12 26.12 -1.16 -26.09
CA ARG A 12 25.29 -0.92 -24.90
C ARG A 12 24.48 0.38 -25.05
N GLU A 13 25.11 1.46 -25.51
CA GLU A 13 24.47 2.75 -25.71
C GLU A 13 23.40 2.68 -26.82
N GLU A 14 23.74 2.11 -27.98
CA GLU A 14 22.80 2.00 -29.11
C GLU A 14 21.62 1.08 -28.78
N LEU A 15 21.84 -0.06 -28.14
CA LEU A 15 20.77 -0.95 -27.72
C LEU A 15 19.84 -0.30 -26.67
N ASN A 16 20.37 0.47 -25.73
CA ASN A 16 19.56 1.23 -24.79
C ASN A 16 18.75 2.32 -25.50
N LYS A 17 19.32 3.02 -26.46
CA LYS A 17 18.63 4.02 -27.28
C LYS A 17 17.52 3.40 -28.14
N HIS A 18 17.76 2.23 -28.75
CA HIS A 18 16.74 1.51 -29.51
C HIS A 18 15.61 0.99 -28.61
N ASN A 19 15.93 0.50 -27.41
CA ASN A 19 14.92 0.15 -26.41
C ASN A 19 14.06 1.36 -26.03
N TYR A 20 14.66 2.51 -25.80
CA TYR A 20 13.94 3.75 -25.50
C TYR A 20 13.02 4.17 -26.66
N ASN A 21 13.55 4.18 -27.88
CA ASN A 21 12.77 4.54 -29.07
C ASN A 21 11.58 3.60 -29.30
N TYR A 22 11.77 2.30 -29.09
CA TYR A 22 10.72 1.29 -29.28
C TYR A 22 9.70 1.28 -28.14
N TYR A 23 10.14 1.11 -26.88
CA TYR A 23 9.25 0.85 -25.74
C TYR A 23 8.73 2.12 -25.05
N VAL A 24 9.41 3.25 -25.18
CA VAL A 24 9.03 4.51 -24.53
C VAL A 24 8.42 5.49 -25.54
N LEU A 25 9.06 5.68 -26.69
CA LEU A 25 8.60 6.64 -27.70
C LEU A 25 7.64 6.03 -28.75
N ASN A 26 7.51 4.68 -28.77
CA ASN A 26 6.72 3.94 -29.77
C ASN A 26 7.13 4.30 -31.23
N LYS A 27 8.43 4.57 -31.45
CA LYS A 27 9.03 4.98 -32.72
C LYS A 27 10.31 4.18 -32.99
N PRO A 28 10.19 2.90 -33.44
CA PRO A 28 11.36 2.08 -33.74
C PRO A 28 12.22 2.72 -34.82
N THR A 29 13.52 2.71 -34.61
CA THR A 29 14.52 3.30 -35.54
C THR A 29 15.35 2.24 -36.24
N VAL A 30 15.23 0.99 -35.86
CA VAL A 30 15.85 -0.20 -36.47
C VAL A 30 14.83 -1.31 -36.60
N SER A 31 15.06 -2.27 -37.48
CA SER A 31 14.26 -3.50 -37.56
C SER A 31 14.59 -4.45 -36.43
N ASP A 32 13.66 -5.37 -36.13
CA ASP A 32 13.86 -6.42 -35.10
C ASP A 32 15.13 -7.24 -35.38
N LYS A 33 15.42 -7.53 -36.65
CA LYS A 33 16.61 -8.25 -37.05
C LYS A 33 17.91 -7.49 -36.73
N GLU A 34 17.97 -6.20 -37.05
CA GLU A 34 19.14 -5.38 -36.74
C GLU A 34 19.37 -5.25 -35.24
N TYR A 35 18.30 -5.14 -34.49
CA TYR A 35 18.37 -5.15 -33.00
C TYR A 35 18.91 -6.47 -32.48
N ASP A 36 18.40 -7.61 -32.98
CA ASP A 36 18.82 -8.95 -32.55
C ASP A 36 20.29 -9.22 -32.94
N ASP A 37 20.73 -8.76 -34.11
CA ASP A 37 22.11 -8.89 -34.54
C ASP A 37 23.08 -8.09 -33.65
N MET A 38 22.71 -6.85 -33.26
CA MET A 38 23.48 -6.06 -32.30
C MET A 38 23.50 -6.69 -30.91
N MET A 39 22.37 -7.22 -30.44
CA MET A 39 22.27 -7.91 -29.15
C MET A 39 23.15 -9.16 -29.09
N ARG A 40 23.14 -9.96 -30.15
CA ARG A 40 24.00 -11.15 -30.25
C ARG A 40 25.48 -10.77 -30.25
N ARG A 41 25.84 -9.72 -31.02
CA ARG A 41 27.22 -9.23 -31.05
C ARG A 41 27.70 -8.77 -29.67
N LEU A 42 26.83 -8.05 -28.91
CA LEU A 42 27.12 -7.66 -27.53
C LEU A 42 27.34 -8.86 -26.62
N GLN A 43 26.46 -9.88 -26.71
CA GLN A 43 26.56 -11.11 -25.91
C GLN A 43 27.85 -11.87 -26.19
N ASP A 44 28.25 -11.99 -27.45
CA ASP A 44 29.49 -12.66 -27.85
C ASP A 44 30.71 -11.94 -27.26
N LEU A 45 30.78 -10.61 -27.43
CA LEU A 45 31.88 -9.80 -26.89
C LEU A 45 31.94 -9.84 -25.35
N GLU A 46 30.82 -9.76 -24.65
CA GLU A 46 30.79 -9.86 -23.18
C GLU A 46 31.14 -11.26 -22.67
N ALA A 47 30.90 -12.31 -23.46
CA ALA A 47 31.32 -13.66 -23.14
C ALA A 47 32.84 -13.86 -23.30
N GLU A 48 33.44 -13.20 -24.30
CA GLU A 48 34.89 -13.23 -24.56
C GLU A 48 35.65 -12.33 -23.57
N HIS A 49 35.07 -11.19 -23.16
CA HIS A 49 35.66 -10.16 -22.30
C HIS A 49 34.96 -10.05 -20.95
N LYS A 50 35.08 -11.08 -20.12
CA LYS A 50 34.42 -11.17 -18.79
C LYS A 50 34.85 -10.08 -17.82
N GLU A 51 36.02 -9.49 -17.98
CA GLU A 51 36.52 -8.34 -17.22
C GLU A 51 35.70 -7.05 -17.46
N LEU A 52 35.00 -6.97 -18.60
CA LEU A 52 34.12 -5.86 -18.94
C LEU A 52 32.64 -6.13 -18.59
N PHE A 53 32.38 -7.15 -17.76
CA PHE A 53 31.03 -7.51 -17.34
C PHE A 53 30.33 -6.35 -16.64
N ASP A 54 29.13 -6.00 -17.09
CA ASP A 54 28.26 -5.03 -16.43
C ASP A 54 26.89 -5.66 -16.17
N PRO A 55 26.47 -5.79 -14.88
CA PRO A 55 25.15 -6.36 -14.53
C PRO A 55 23.97 -5.51 -14.99
N LEU A 56 24.21 -4.29 -15.51
CA LEU A 56 23.21 -3.41 -16.10
C LEU A 56 23.30 -3.34 -17.63
N SER A 57 24.10 -4.20 -18.26
CA SER A 57 24.13 -4.33 -19.72
C SER A 57 22.74 -4.73 -20.25
N PRO A 58 22.32 -4.24 -21.44
CA PRO A 58 21.11 -4.74 -22.10
C PRO A 58 21.08 -6.24 -22.28
N SER A 59 22.23 -6.92 -22.43
CA SER A 59 22.38 -8.36 -22.55
C SER A 59 22.00 -9.12 -21.27
N GLN A 60 22.11 -8.47 -20.10
CA GLN A 60 21.86 -9.03 -18.77
C GLN A 60 20.42 -8.81 -18.27
N ARG A 61 19.52 -8.27 -19.09
CA ARG A 61 18.12 -8.02 -18.68
C ARG A 61 17.36 -9.30 -18.35
N VAL A 62 17.74 -10.43 -18.93
CA VAL A 62 17.09 -11.72 -18.72
C VAL A 62 18.03 -12.61 -17.90
N GLY A 63 17.83 -12.66 -16.58
CA GLY A 63 18.52 -13.60 -15.70
C GLY A 63 18.01 -15.03 -15.89
N SER A 64 18.90 -16.01 -15.84
CA SER A 64 18.56 -17.44 -15.98
C SER A 64 18.22 -18.12 -14.65
N ASP A 65 18.59 -17.53 -13.51
CA ASP A 65 18.49 -18.17 -12.20
C ASP A 65 17.19 -17.84 -11.48
N LEU A 66 16.59 -18.87 -10.86
CA LEU A 66 15.41 -18.71 -10.02
C LEU A 66 15.74 -17.88 -8.78
N THR A 67 14.90 -16.90 -8.49
CA THR A 67 15.00 -16.11 -7.27
C THR A 67 14.59 -16.95 -6.06
N PRO A 68 15.40 -17.04 -4.99
CA PRO A 68 15.09 -17.88 -3.81
C PRO A 68 13.91 -17.34 -2.98
N GLY A 69 13.39 -16.18 -3.33
CA GLY A 69 12.30 -15.45 -2.67
C GLY A 69 12.59 -13.96 -2.69
N PHE A 70 11.60 -13.15 -2.29
CA PHE A 70 11.76 -11.69 -2.25
C PHE A 70 12.08 -11.25 -0.82
N LYS A 71 13.19 -10.51 -0.67
CA LYS A 71 13.55 -9.89 0.61
C LYS A 71 12.65 -8.67 0.84
N GLN A 72 12.14 -8.52 2.05
CA GLN A 72 11.44 -7.31 2.44
C GLN A 72 12.43 -6.18 2.75
N VAL A 73 12.12 -4.98 2.25
CA VAL A 73 12.94 -3.78 2.41
C VAL A 73 12.05 -2.63 2.84
N ALA A 74 12.54 -1.84 3.80
CA ALA A 74 11.88 -0.60 4.20
C ALA A 74 12.03 0.48 3.12
N HIS A 75 10.97 1.25 2.88
CA HIS A 75 11.03 2.44 2.03
C HIS A 75 11.73 3.58 2.77
N GLU A 76 12.64 4.28 2.09
CA GLU A 76 13.26 5.50 2.65
C GLU A 76 12.21 6.59 2.89
N ARG A 77 11.17 6.62 2.07
CA ARG A 77 9.98 7.50 2.21
C ARG A 77 8.71 6.69 2.05
N PRO A 78 7.71 6.82 2.95
CA PRO A 78 6.48 6.04 2.88
C PRO A 78 5.75 6.18 1.54
N MET A 79 5.19 5.09 1.03
CA MET A 79 4.36 5.06 -0.17
C MET A 79 2.88 5.17 0.23
N LEU A 80 2.38 6.40 0.33
CA LEU A 80 1.01 6.69 0.76
C LEU A 80 0.00 6.37 -0.35
N SER A 81 -1.22 6.03 0.05
CA SER A 81 -2.37 5.94 -0.85
C SER A 81 -2.92 7.34 -1.17
N LEU A 82 -3.70 7.48 -2.25
CA LEU A 82 -4.42 8.71 -2.55
C LEU A 82 -5.85 8.64 -2.00
N SER A 83 -6.39 9.79 -1.58
CA SER A 83 -7.82 9.91 -1.30
C SER A 83 -8.59 9.91 -2.62
N ASN A 84 -9.75 9.24 -2.65
CA ASN A 84 -10.58 9.16 -3.85
C ASN A 84 -11.64 10.27 -3.85
N THR A 85 -11.98 10.74 -5.05
CA THR A 85 -13.14 11.59 -5.35
C THR A 85 -13.89 11.04 -6.56
N TYR A 86 -15.16 11.41 -6.71
CA TYR A 86 -16.05 10.88 -7.73
C TYR A 86 -16.82 11.97 -8.47
N SER A 87 -16.68 13.21 -8.06
CA SER A 87 -17.35 14.37 -8.67
C SER A 87 -16.41 15.57 -8.82
N ILE A 88 -16.80 16.50 -9.69
CA ILE A 88 -16.03 17.75 -9.88
C ILE A 88 -16.12 18.65 -8.66
N GLU A 89 -17.22 18.63 -7.93
CA GLU A 89 -17.44 19.41 -6.70
C GLU A 89 -16.45 18.95 -5.62
N GLU A 90 -16.16 17.67 -5.51
CA GLU A 90 -15.17 17.15 -4.58
C GLU A 90 -13.74 17.56 -4.97
N VAL A 91 -13.44 17.67 -6.28
CA VAL A 91 -12.16 18.21 -6.77
C VAL A 91 -12.07 19.71 -6.45
N GLU A 92 -13.15 20.46 -6.63
CA GLU A 92 -13.21 21.88 -6.25
C GLU A 92 -13.00 22.07 -4.74
N ASP A 93 -13.62 21.23 -3.92
CA ASP A 93 -13.43 21.21 -2.47
C ASP A 93 -11.97 20.90 -2.07
N PHE A 94 -11.32 19.99 -2.78
CA PHE A 94 -9.89 19.71 -2.59
C PHE A 94 -9.06 20.97 -2.87
N LEU A 95 -9.28 21.63 -4.00
CA LEU A 95 -8.56 22.86 -4.38
C LEU A 95 -8.82 24.00 -3.38
N ARG A 96 -10.06 24.16 -2.93
CA ARG A 96 -10.45 25.16 -1.93
C ARG A 96 -9.74 24.92 -0.60
N ARG A 97 -9.73 23.68 -0.08
CA ARG A 97 -9.02 23.32 1.16
C ARG A 97 -7.52 23.55 1.04
N ALA A 98 -6.92 23.15 -0.08
CA ALA A 98 -5.48 23.36 -0.33
C ALA A 98 -5.14 24.87 -0.33
N LYS A 99 -5.90 25.69 -1.04
CA LYS A 99 -5.74 27.16 -1.04
C LYS A 99 -5.89 27.77 0.35
N GLN A 100 -6.90 27.36 1.11
CA GLN A 100 -7.12 27.84 2.47
C GLN A 100 -5.95 27.52 3.41
N GLN A 101 -5.43 26.28 3.34
CA GLN A 101 -4.30 25.85 4.16
C GLN A 101 -3.01 26.59 3.79
N LEU A 102 -2.86 27.00 2.53
CA LEU A 102 -1.70 27.77 2.04
C LEU A 102 -1.83 29.28 2.32
N GLY A 103 -2.96 29.76 2.90
CA GLY A 103 -3.18 31.18 3.18
C GLY A 103 -3.64 31.98 1.95
N GLY A 104 -4.15 31.32 0.91
CA GLY A 104 -4.57 31.93 -0.36
C GLY A 104 -3.50 31.87 -1.43
N GLY A 105 -3.70 32.60 -2.54
CA GLY A 105 -2.78 32.68 -3.66
C GLY A 105 -3.13 31.74 -4.83
N SER A 106 -2.26 31.74 -5.85
CA SER A 106 -2.42 30.87 -7.02
C SER A 106 -2.11 29.41 -6.67
N LEU A 107 -2.90 28.50 -7.21
CA LEU A 107 -2.71 27.08 -7.07
C LEU A 107 -2.85 26.43 -8.44
N GLU A 108 -1.75 25.98 -8.99
CA GLU A 108 -1.72 25.15 -10.19
C GLU A 108 -1.68 23.67 -9.81
N ILE A 109 -2.31 22.85 -10.61
CA ILE A 109 -2.30 21.39 -10.45
C ILE A 109 -1.82 20.71 -11.72
N VAL A 110 -1.30 19.50 -11.58
CA VAL A 110 -0.99 18.61 -12.70
C VAL A 110 -2.04 17.51 -12.74
N GLY A 111 -2.72 17.36 -13.88
CA GLY A 111 -3.60 16.26 -14.20
C GLY A 111 -2.81 15.11 -14.82
N GLU A 112 -2.99 13.91 -14.33
CA GLU A 112 -2.29 12.70 -14.77
C GLU A 112 -3.26 11.53 -14.88
N MET A 113 -2.90 10.52 -15.67
CA MET A 113 -3.63 9.25 -15.69
C MET A 113 -3.36 8.45 -14.42
N LYS A 114 -4.40 7.86 -13.86
CA LYS A 114 -4.29 6.86 -12.80
C LYS A 114 -4.23 5.47 -13.41
N PHE A 115 -3.01 4.97 -13.59
CA PHE A 115 -2.80 3.63 -14.13
C PHE A 115 -3.23 2.57 -13.13
N ASP A 116 -3.82 1.48 -13.64
CA ASP A 116 -4.27 0.35 -12.84
C ASP A 116 -3.29 -0.83 -12.94
N GLY A 117 -2.31 -0.82 -12.04
CA GLY A 117 -1.21 -1.78 -12.00
C GLY A 117 -0.75 -2.09 -10.59
N THR A 118 0.55 -2.22 -10.42
CA THR A 118 1.22 -2.37 -9.12
C THR A 118 2.29 -1.32 -8.94
N SER A 119 2.16 -0.54 -7.86
CA SER A 119 3.06 0.58 -7.59
C SER A 119 4.46 0.09 -7.25
N ILE A 120 5.45 0.81 -7.78
CA ILE A 120 6.88 0.53 -7.64
C ILE A 120 7.64 1.78 -7.20
N SER A 121 8.66 1.61 -6.38
CA SER A 121 9.69 2.59 -6.07
C SER A 121 11.02 2.07 -6.59
N ILE A 122 11.71 2.86 -7.41
CA ILE A 122 13.01 2.50 -7.98
C ILE A 122 14.06 3.53 -7.55
N THR A 123 15.14 3.05 -6.95
CA THR A 123 16.28 3.87 -6.54
C THR A 123 17.34 3.85 -7.62
N TYR A 124 17.83 5.03 -7.97
CA TYR A 124 18.97 5.24 -8.84
C TYR A 124 20.11 5.92 -8.07
N GLU A 125 21.33 5.46 -8.30
CA GLU A 125 22.56 6.08 -7.80
C GLU A 125 23.52 6.25 -8.98
N HIS A 126 24.10 7.44 -9.14
CA HIS A 126 25.03 7.79 -10.23
C HIS A 126 24.47 7.43 -11.62
N GLY A 127 23.15 7.65 -11.83
CA GLY A 127 22.45 7.34 -13.08
C GLY A 127 22.22 5.86 -13.37
N ARG A 128 22.42 4.96 -12.41
CA ARG A 128 22.29 3.50 -12.53
C ARG A 128 21.19 2.97 -11.61
N LEU A 129 20.39 2.02 -12.09
CA LEU A 129 19.37 1.35 -11.28
C LEU A 129 20.03 0.48 -10.20
N VAL A 130 19.75 0.81 -8.94
CA VAL A 130 20.28 0.09 -7.77
C VAL A 130 19.25 -0.89 -7.22
N ARG A 131 18.02 -0.44 -7.01
CA ARG A 131 16.99 -1.23 -6.34
C ARG A 131 15.59 -0.86 -6.79
N ALA A 132 14.70 -1.86 -6.84
CA ALA A 132 13.27 -1.68 -7.11
C ALA A 132 12.45 -2.43 -6.07
N VAL A 133 11.51 -1.73 -5.41
CA VAL A 133 10.73 -2.23 -4.27
C VAL A 133 9.24 -2.00 -4.53
N THR A 134 8.41 -3.03 -4.35
CA THR A 134 6.95 -2.90 -4.43
C THR A 134 6.41 -2.05 -3.29
N ARG A 135 5.24 -1.42 -3.45
CA ARG A 135 4.64 -0.62 -2.37
C ARG A 135 4.48 -1.39 -1.05
N GLY A 136 4.13 -2.67 -1.11
CA GLY A 136 3.84 -3.46 0.07
C GLY A 136 2.75 -2.83 0.95
N ASP A 137 3.05 -2.65 2.24
CA ASP A 137 2.16 -1.98 3.20
C ASP A 137 2.33 -0.44 3.22
N GLY A 138 3.21 0.09 2.37
CA GLY A 138 3.56 1.51 2.30
C GLY A 138 4.79 1.89 3.13
N VAL A 139 5.22 1.03 4.05
CA VAL A 139 6.45 1.18 4.85
C VAL A 139 7.51 0.16 4.42
N HIS A 140 7.09 -1.10 4.17
CA HIS A 140 7.94 -2.18 3.68
C HIS A 140 7.36 -2.75 2.39
N GLY A 141 8.22 -3.08 1.44
CA GLY A 141 7.87 -3.75 0.20
C GLY A 141 8.81 -4.90 -0.13
N ASP A 142 8.47 -5.67 -1.15
CA ASP A 142 9.32 -6.77 -1.62
C ASP A 142 10.34 -6.21 -2.62
N ASP A 143 11.61 -6.58 -2.45
CA ASP A 143 12.68 -6.26 -3.40
C ASP A 143 12.49 -7.11 -4.66
N VAL A 144 12.09 -6.48 -5.74
CA VAL A 144 11.81 -7.09 -7.05
C VAL A 144 12.80 -6.61 -8.11
N THR A 145 13.97 -6.16 -7.70
CA THR A 145 14.98 -5.54 -8.58
C THR A 145 15.30 -6.42 -9.79
N VAL A 146 15.50 -7.72 -9.59
CA VAL A 146 15.82 -8.64 -10.67
C VAL A 146 14.71 -8.70 -11.72
N ASN A 147 13.45 -8.74 -11.26
CA ASN A 147 12.28 -8.77 -12.15
C ASN A 147 12.06 -7.44 -12.87
N VAL A 148 12.23 -6.30 -12.16
CA VAL A 148 12.08 -4.97 -12.76
C VAL A 148 13.13 -4.72 -13.85
N LYS A 149 14.34 -5.23 -13.69
CA LYS A 149 15.38 -5.15 -14.74
C LYS A 149 14.97 -5.79 -16.07
N THR A 150 14.03 -6.74 -16.07
CA THR A 150 13.51 -7.36 -17.30
C THR A 150 12.51 -6.48 -18.05
N ILE A 151 11.95 -5.45 -17.40
CA ILE A 151 10.96 -4.55 -18.00
C ILE A 151 11.68 -3.55 -18.90
N ARG A 152 11.43 -3.62 -20.19
CA ARG A 152 12.21 -2.89 -21.20
C ARG A 152 12.01 -1.37 -21.17
N SER A 153 10.87 -0.89 -20.71
CA SER A 153 10.59 0.55 -20.51
C SER A 153 11.24 1.14 -19.25
N VAL A 154 11.85 0.32 -18.41
CA VAL A 154 12.62 0.77 -17.23
C VAL A 154 14.08 0.96 -17.65
N PRO A 155 14.64 2.19 -17.61
CA PRO A 155 16.04 2.41 -17.93
C PRO A 155 16.94 1.77 -16.86
N LEU A 156 17.90 0.94 -17.28
CA LEU A 156 18.92 0.39 -16.37
C LEU A 156 20.01 1.42 -16.06
N THR A 157 20.32 2.23 -17.08
CA THR A 157 21.21 3.40 -17.00
C THR A 157 20.49 4.59 -17.64
N LEU A 158 20.67 5.76 -17.06
CA LEU A 158 19.96 6.95 -17.50
C LEU A 158 20.67 7.63 -18.68
N ALA A 159 19.87 8.23 -19.55
CA ALA A 159 20.33 9.05 -20.67
C ALA A 159 20.43 10.53 -20.27
N GLY A 160 21.19 11.33 -21.04
CA GLY A 160 21.13 12.80 -21.05
C GLY A 160 21.92 13.54 -19.98
N GLY A 161 22.25 12.96 -18.84
CA GLY A 161 22.95 13.65 -17.75
C GLY A 161 22.09 14.65 -16.95
N GLY A 162 22.68 15.25 -15.90
CA GLY A 162 22.01 16.24 -15.06
C GLY A 162 21.05 15.65 -14.00
N TRP A 163 21.15 14.36 -13.74
CA TRP A 163 20.46 13.69 -12.64
C TRP A 163 21.20 13.87 -11.31
N PRO A 164 20.49 13.83 -10.17
CA PRO A 164 21.11 13.80 -8.85
C PRO A 164 21.90 12.50 -8.63
N ASP A 165 22.90 12.55 -7.76
CA ASP A 165 23.71 11.37 -7.43
C ASP A 165 22.85 10.21 -6.92
N LYS A 166 21.85 10.50 -6.07
CA LYS A 166 20.88 9.53 -5.59
C LYS A 166 19.47 10.12 -5.64
N PHE A 167 18.52 9.33 -6.14
CA PHE A 167 17.10 9.69 -6.15
C PHE A 167 16.21 8.44 -6.27
N GLU A 168 14.94 8.62 -5.95
CA GLU A 168 13.88 7.62 -6.05
C GLU A 168 12.85 8.07 -7.09
N VAL A 169 12.44 7.15 -7.95
CA VAL A 169 11.37 7.35 -8.92
C VAL A 169 10.23 6.40 -8.60
N ARG A 170 9.00 6.92 -8.54
CA ARG A 170 7.80 6.10 -8.35
C ARG A 170 7.01 5.99 -9.64
N GLY A 171 6.51 4.80 -9.87
CA GLY A 171 5.73 4.47 -11.04
C GLY A 171 4.71 3.37 -10.78
N GLU A 172 4.00 3.00 -11.84
CA GLU A 172 3.09 1.87 -11.86
C GLU A 172 3.58 0.87 -12.88
N ILE A 173 3.80 -0.38 -12.45
CA ILE A 173 4.05 -1.50 -13.36
C ILE A 173 2.69 -2.01 -13.81
N VAL A 174 2.50 -2.08 -15.12
CA VAL A 174 1.24 -2.44 -15.76
C VAL A 174 1.44 -3.60 -16.72
N MET A 175 0.36 -4.30 -17.04
CA MET A 175 0.32 -5.27 -18.14
C MET A 175 -0.50 -4.68 -19.28
N PRO A 176 0.09 -4.40 -20.45
CA PRO A 176 -0.65 -3.96 -21.63
C PRO A 176 -1.73 -4.96 -22.02
N TRP A 177 -2.86 -4.49 -22.55
CA TRP A 177 -3.97 -5.34 -23.00
C TRP A 177 -3.51 -6.45 -23.94
N LYS A 178 -2.63 -6.11 -24.90
CA LYS A 178 -2.03 -7.07 -25.82
C LYS A 178 -1.33 -8.23 -25.10
N SER A 179 -0.54 -7.93 -24.08
CA SER A 179 0.20 -8.92 -23.27
C SER A 179 -0.78 -9.75 -22.42
N PHE A 180 -1.78 -9.10 -21.84
CA PHE A 180 -2.81 -9.76 -21.03
C PHE A 180 -3.63 -10.76 -21.85
N ASP A 181 -4.08 -10.36 -23.05
CA ASP A 181 -4.86 -11.23 -23.95
C ASP A 181 -4.03 -12.40 -24.46
N ALA A 182 -2.74 -12.16 -24.80
CA ALA A 182 -1.83 -13.21 -25.22
C ALA A 182 -1.63 -14.26 -24.10
N LEU A 183 -1.41 -13.78 -22.87
CA LEU A 183 -1.24 -14.64 -21.70
C LEU A 183 -2.51 -15.45 -21.39
N ASN A 184 -3.69 -14.84 -21.49
CA ASN A 184 -4.95 -15.55 -21.28
C ASN A 184 -5.26 -16.57 -22.40
N LYS A 185 -4.87 -16.31 -23.64
CA LYS A 185 -4.94 -17.30 -24.72
C LYS A 185 -4.05 -18.52 -24.45
N GLU A 186 -2.83 -18.30 -24.00
CA GLU A 186 -1.89 -19.38 -23.61
C GLU A 186 -2.46 -20.20 -22.45
N ARG A 187 -2.98 -19.54 -21.40
CA ARG A 187 -3.60 -20.23 -20.25
C ARG A 187 -4.83 -21.05 -20.66
N ALA A 188 -5.68 -20.50 -21.54
CA ALA A 188 -6.81 -21.23 -22.08
C ALA A 188 -6.38 -22.47 -22.88
N PHE A 189 -5.30 -22.37 -23.66
CA PHE A 189 -4.73 -23.50 -24.39
C PHE A 189 -4.20 -24.60 -23.46
N ASN A 190 -3.62 -24.19 -22.32
CA ASN A 190 -3.08 -25.08 -21.29
C ASN A 190 -4.13 -25.55 -20.27
N GLU A 191 -5.44 -25.23 -20.48
CA GLU A 191 -6.54 -25.53 -19.54
C GLU A 191 -6.34 -24.95 -18.14
N GLU A 192 -5.58 -23.84 -18.03
CA GLU A 192 -5.37 -23.12 -16.78
C GLU A 192 -6.45 -22.06 -16.53
N PRO A 193 -6.76 -21.73 -15.26
CA PRO A 193 -7.67 -20.64 -14.92
C PRO A 193 -7.22 -19.31 -15.53
N LEU A 194 -8.12 -18.59 -16.18
CA LEU A 194 -7.82 -17.29 -16.78
C LEU A 194 -7.53 -16.24 -15.71
N LEU A 195 -6.64 -15.30 -16.03
CA LEU A 195 -6.39 -14.12 -15.21
C LEU A 195 -7.59 -13.16 -15.30
N ALA A 196 -7.97 -12.59 -14.17
CA ALA A 196 -9.21 -11.81 -14.07
C ALA A 196 -9.08 -10.40 -14.65
N ASN A 197 -7.92 -9.76 -14.50
CA ASN A 197 -7.67 -8.39 -14.99
C ASN A 197 -6.17 -8.13 -15.14
N PRO A 198 -5.78 -7.09 -15.92
CA PRO A 198 -4.38 -6.73 -16.14
C PRO A 198 -3.62 -6.36 -14.87
N ARG A 199 -4.26 -5.70 -13.90
CA ARG A 199 -3.65 -5.31 -12.62
C ARG A 199 -3.16 -6.53 -11.83
N ASN A 200 -4.03 -7.51 -11.61
CA ASN A 200 -3.67 -8.74 -10.89
C ASN A 200 -2.65 -9.56 -11.68
N ALA A 201 -2.76 -9.57 -13.01
CA ALA A 201 -1.78 -10.19 -13.88
C ALA A 201 -0.41 -9.54 -13.77
N ALA A 202 -0.33 -8.19 -13.75
CA ALA A 202 0.91 -7.45 -13.55
C ALA A 202 1.53 -7.73 -12.17
N ALA A 203 0.73 -7.63 -11.10
CA ALA A 203 1.19 -7.86 -9.73
C ALA A 203 1.70 -9.30 -9.52
N GLY A 204 0.96 -10.29 -10.02
CA GLY A 204 1.36 -11.71 -9.97
C GLY A 204 2.61 -11.99 -10.78
N THR A 205 2.71 -11.44 -11.98
CA THR A 205 3.89 -11.58 -12.84
C THR A 205 5.12 -10.95 -12.20
N LEU A 206 5.02 -9.73 -11.66
CA LEU A 206 6.15 -9.05 -11.01
C LEU A 206 6.70 -9.82 -9.81
N LYS A 207 5.90 -10.67 -9.17
CA LYS A 207 6.28 -11.53 -8.05
C LYS A 207 6.57 -12.98 -8.44
N THR A 208 6.74 -13.27 -9.72
CA THR A 208 7.17 -14.58 -10.19
C THR A 208 8.65 -14.81 -9.87
N LEU A 209 9.00 -15.99 -9.36
CA LEU A 209 10.39 -16.31 -8.96
C LEU A 209 11.34 -16.50 -10.15
N ASN A 210 10.81 -16.65 -11.34
CA ASN A 210 11.59 -16.82 -12.57
C ASN A 210 11.61 -15.50 -13.38
N PRO A 211 12.74 -14.76 -13.42
CA PRO A 211 12.84 -13.52 -14.17
C PRO A 211 12.63 -13.68 -15.69
N ALA A 212 13.01 -14.82 -16.27
CA ALA A 212 12.78 -15.11 -17.68
C ALA A 212 11.29 -15.16 -18.01
N GLU A 213 10.47 -15.70 -17.12
CA GLU A 213 9.02 -15.71 -17.23
C GLU A 213 8.44 -14.28 -17.15
N VAL A 214 8.98 -13.42 -16.26
CA VAL A 214 8.59 -12.01 -16.16
C VAL A 214 8.90 -11.29 -17.48
N ALA A 215 10.09 -11.49 -18.04
CA ALA A 215 10.48 -10.92 -19.34
C ALA A 215 9.54 -11.34 -20.47
N ARG A 216 9.15 -12.62 -20.52
CA ARG A 216 8.25 -13.18 -21.54
C ARG A 216 6.85 -12.59 -21.49
N ARG A 217 6.35 -12.26 -20.28
CA ARG A 217 4.97 -11.75 -20.08
C ARG A 217 4.78 -10.29 -20.46
N GLY A 218 5.85 -9.57 -20.82
CA GLY A 218 5.77 -8.25 -21.43
C GLY A 218 5.10 -7.19 -20.56
N LEU A 219 5.60 -7.00 -19.31
CA LEU A 219 5.21 -5.89 -18.45
C LEU A 219 5.72 -4.55 -19.00
N ASP A 220 5.03 -3.47 -18.64
CA ASP A 220 5.40 -2.09 -18.94
C ASP A 220 5.39 -1.24 -17.67
N ALA A 221 5.95 -0.03 -17.72
CA ALA A 221 6.05 0.87 -16.58
C ALA A 221 5.75 2.32 -16.97
N TYR A 222 4.94 3.02 -16.14
CA TYR A 222 4.72 4.46 -16.25
C TYR A 222 5.15 5.15 -14.97
N PHE A 223 5.95 6.22 -15.11
CA PHE A 223 6.53 6.94 -13.99
C PHE A 223 5.81 8.26 -13.76
N TYR A 224 5.48 8.54 -12.49
CA TYR A 224 4.62 9.66 -12.13
C TYR A 224 5.11 10.48 -10.94
N PHE A 225 6.26 10.16 -10.34
CA PHE A 225 6.78 10.95 -9.21
C PHE A 225 8.29 10.79 -9.05
N LEU A 226 8.99 11.92 -8.89
CA LEU A 226 10.41 12.02 -8.61
C LEU A 226 10.62 12.45 -7.16
N LEU A 227 11.46 11.74 -6.43
CA LEU A 227 11.82 11.99 -5.05
C LEU A 227 13.35 12.03 -4.91
N GLY A 228 13.86 12.98 -4.16
CA GLY A 228 15.29 13.11 -3.90
C GLY A 228 15.54 14.29 -2.99
N ASP A 229 16.73 14.31 -2.40
CA ASP A 229 17.20 15.45 -1.67
C ASP A 229 17.83 16.44 -2.66
N ASN A 230 17.56 17.74 -2.46
CA ASN A 230 18.13 18.82 -3.30
C ASN A 230 17.81 18.71 -4.80
N LEU A 231 16.61 18.24 -5.16
CA LEU A 231 16.17 18.25 -6.54
C LEU A 231 16.17 19.70 -7.08
N PRO A 232 16.74 19.96 -8.28
CA PRO A 232 16.85 21.31 -8.85
C PRO A 232 15.52 21.85 -9.40
N TYR A 233 14.41 21.16 -9.16
CA TYR A 233 13.09 21.50 -9.68
C TYR A 233 12.22 22.16 -8.62
N THR A 234 11.42 23.11 -9.05
CA THR A 234 10.47 23.83 -8.19
C THR A 234 9.05 23.31 -8.34
N THR A 235 8.77 22.63 -9.45
CA THR A 235 7.44 22.12 -9.77
C THR A 235 7.47 20.62 -10.07
N HIS A 236 6.32 20.00 -9.83
CA HIS A 236 6.09 18.59 -10.17
C HIS A 236 6.15 18.35 -11.69
N TYR A 237 5.59 19.28 -12.47
CA TYR A 237 5.62 19.20 -13.93
C TYR A 237 7.05 19.22 -14.49
N GLU A 238 7.91 20.12 -13.98
CA GLU A 238 9.35 20.13 -14.34
C GLU A 238 10.03 18.81 -13.99
N SER A 239 9.72 18.23 -12.82
CA SER A 239 10.24 16.92 -12.41
C SER A 239 9.86 15.80 -13.38
N LEU A 240 8.60 15.80 -13.88
CA LEU A 240 8.15 14.84 -14.89
C LEU A 240 8.84 15.05 -16.24
N GLN A 241 9.08 16.29 -16.65
CA GLN A 241 9.83 16.59 -17.87
C GLN A 241 11.30 16.14 -17.75
N ALA A 242 11.90 16.25 -16.56
CA ALA A 242 13.24 15.73 -16.32
C ALA A 242 13.27 14.19 -16.42
N LEU A 243 12.29 13.49 -15.85
CA LEU A 243 12.19 12.04 -15.99
C LEU A 243 12.13 11.62 -17.47
N ARG A 244 11.34 12.32 -18.30
CA ARG A 244 11.31 12.06 -19.75
C ARG A 244 12.69 12.20 -20.40
N LYS A 245 13.43 13.27 -20.05
CA LYS A 245 14.80 13.50 -20.58
C LYS A 245 15.79 12.42 -20.16
N TRP A 246 15.59 11.82 -18.99
CA TRP A 246 16.44 10.74 -18.46
C TRP A 246 16.08 9.36 -19.00
N GLY A 247 15.02 9.24 -19.80
CA GLY A 247 14.61 8.00 -20.45
C GLY A 247 13.45 7.27 -19.79
N PHE A 248 12.79 7.86 -18.81
CA PHE A 248 11.61 7.25 -18.18
C PHE A 248 10.34 7.47 -19.03
N LYS A 249 9.50 6.45 -19.07
CA LYS A 249 8.18 6.53 -19.70
C LYS A 249 7.21 7.28 -18.79
N VAL A 250 6.97 8.55 -19.08
CA VAL A 250 5.96 9.39 -18.43
C VAL A 250 4.77 9.53 -19.38
N SER A 251 3.55 9.45 -18.86
CA SER A 251 2.33 9.54 -19.67
C SER A 251 2.23 10.83 -20.47
N ASP A 252 1.84 10.72 -21.73
CA ASP A 252 1.56 11.89 -22.58
C ASP A 252 0.26 12.61 -22.16
N ALA A 253 -0.59 11.95 -21.40
CA ALA A 253 -1.79 12.51 -20.80
C ALA A 253 -1.51 13.48 -19.62
N THR A 254 -0.24 13.78 -19.33
CA THR A 254 0.15 14.72 -18.26
C THR A 254 -0.06 16.16 -18.71
N GLU A 255 -0.90 16.91 -18.01
CA GLU A 255 -1.25 18.30 -18.34
C GLU A 255 -1.18 19.21 -17.12
N LEU A 256 -0.66 20.45 -17.32
CA LEU A 256 -0.69 21.52 -16.32
C LEU A 256 -2.05 22.22 -16.38
N LEU A 257 -2.76 22.28 -15.25
CA LEU A 257 -4.11 22.81 -15.13
C LEU A 257 -4.12 23.98 -14.13
N ARG A 258 -4.78 25.07 -14.47
CA ARG A 258 -4.75 26.32 -13.71
C ARG A 258 -5.93 26.47 -12.73
N ASP A 259 -7.04 25.84 -13.06
CA ASP A 259 -8.28 25.98 -12.30
C ASP A 259 -9.20 24.74 -12.43
N VAL A 260 -10.34 24.80 -11.75
CA VAL A 260 -11.35 23.74 -11.77
C VAL A 260 -11.99 23.54 -13.15
N THR A 261 -12.05 24.59 -13.97
CA THR A 261 -12.64 24.53 -15.32
C THR A 261 -11.74 23.67 -16.25
N GLU A 262 -10.43 23.92 -16.18
CA GLU A 262 -9.46 23.09 -16.89
C GLU A 262 -9.43 21.65 -16.36
N ALA A 263 -9.57 21.47 -15.03
CA ALA A 263 -9.69 20.13 -14.44
C ALA A 263 -10.94 19.39 -14.94
N LYS A 264 -12.09 20.08 -15.04
CA LYS A 264 -13.32 19.51 -15.59
C LYS A 264 -13.14 19.11 -17.06
N ARG A 265 -12.56 19.99 -17.88
CA ARG A 265 -12.26 19.67 -19.29
C ARG A 265 -11.37 18.42 -19.41
N PHE A 266 -10.36 18.31 -18.54
CA PHE A 266 -9.46 17.14 -18.50
C PHE A 266 -10.22 15.87 -18.11
N ILE A 267 -11.12 15.94 -17.12
CA ILE A 267 -11.99 14.83 -16.73
C ILE A 267 -12.89 14.40 -17.89
N ASP A 268 -13.60 15.36 -18.49
CA ASP A 268 -14.57 15.09 -19.58
C ASP A 268 -13.86 14.45 -20.80
N HIS A 269 -12.67 14.93 -21.14
CA HIS A 269 -11.87 14.35 -22.23
C HIS A 269 -11.47 12.89 -21.93
N TRP A 270 -10.90 12.64 -20.75
CA TRP A 270 -10.37 11.32 -20.42
C TRP A 270 -11.45 10.31 -19.99
N ALA A 271 -12.67 10.75 -19.72
CA ALA A 271 -13.78 9.85 -19.47
C ALA A 271 -13.98 8.83 -20.64
N GLU A 272 -13.80 9.31 -21.88
CA GLU A 272 -13.91 8.47 -23.08
C GLU A 272 -12.55 8.07 -23.65
N ALA A 273 -11.60 8.99 -23.77
CA ALA A 273 -10.31 8.75 -24.43
C ALA A 273 -9.49 7.64 -23.74
N ARG A 274 -9.62 7.45 -22.42
CA ARG A 274 -8.94 6.39 -21.67
C ARG A 274 -9.26 4.97 -22.15
N LYS A 275 -10.43 4.75 -22.75
CA LYS A 275 -10.86 3.45 -23.26
C LYS A 275 -10.02 2.96 -24.45
N GLN A 276 -9.28 3.86 -25.09
CA GLN A 276 -8.41 3.57 -26.23
C GLN A 276 -6.94 3.37 -25.80
N LEU A 277 -6.63 3.53 -24.52
CA LEU A 277 -5.27 3.33 -24.03
C LEU A 277 -4.86 1.85 -24.08
N GLU A 278 -3.60 1.61 -24.37
CA GLU A 278 -3.02 0.26 -24.42
C GLU A 278 -2.97 -0.43 -23.05
N VAL A 279 -3.22 0.31 -21.96
CA VAL A 279 -3.13 -0.15 -20.57
C VAL A 279 -4.38 0.23 -19.79
N ALA A 280 -4.69 -0.54 -18.76
CA ALA A 280 -5.81 -0.27 -17.86
C ALA A 280 -5.56 0.99 -17.01
N THR A 281 -6.61 1.80 -16.84
CA THR A 281 -6.62 2.99 -15.99
C THR A 281 -7.89 3.02 -15.17
N ASP A 282 -7.79 3.44 -13.89
CA ASP A 282 -8.91 3.48 -12.95
C ASP A 282 -9.36 4.90 -12.58
N GLY A 283 -8.82 5.91 -13.27
CA GLY A 283 -9.18 7.30 -13.02
C GLY A 283 -8.11 8.29 -13.46
N LEU A 284 -8.11 9.42 -12.79
CA LEU A 284 -7.16 10.51 -12.94
C LEU A 284 -6.51 10.83 -11.58
N VAL A 285 -5.39 11.51 -11.59
CA VAL A 285 -4.76 12.04 -10.39
C VAL A 285 -4.52 13.53 -10.58
N PHE A 286 -4.94 14.33 -9.60
CA PHE A 286 -4.62 15.75 -9.54
C PHE A 286 -3.62 15.99 -8.43
N LYS A 287 -2.51 16.64 -8.75
CA LYS A 287 -1.42 16.96 -7.81
C LYS A 287 -1.13 18.45 -7.84
N VAL A 288 -0.94 19.06 -6.69
CA VAL A 288 -0.47 20.45 -6.59
C VAL A 288 0.90 20.54 -7.28
N ASN A 289 1.06 21.47 -8.23
CA ASN A 289 2.24 21.56 -9.06
C ASN A 289 3.49 22.04 -8.31
N ASN A 290 3.36 23.04 -7.45
CA ASN A 290 4.49 23.61 -6.71
C ASN A 290 4.95 22.68 -5.58
N LEU A 291 6.21 22.23 -5.62
CA LEU A 291 6.77 21.28 -4.65
C LEU A 291 6.88 21.86 -3.24
N GLN A 292 7.06 23.18 -3.10
CA GLN A 292 7.04 23.83 -1.79
C GLN A 292 5.63 23.84 -1.19
N GLN A 293 4.60 24.11 -2.00
CA GLN A 293 3.21 24.01 -1.57
C GLN A 293 2.86 22.57 -1.16
N GLN A 294 3.33 21.54 -1.88
CA GLN A 294 3.15 20.13 -1.47
C GLN A 294 3.73 19.86 -0.08
N ARG A 295 4.94 20.38 0.21
CA ARG A 295 5.58 20.24 1.53
C ARG A 295 4.79 20.94 2.63
N LEU A 296 4.25 22.13 2.36
CA LEU A 296 3.43 22.91 3.32
C LEU A 296 2.09 22.23 3.62
N LEU A 297 1.45 21.65 2.61
CA LEU A 297 0.20 20.89 2.76
C LEU A 297 0.42 19.59 3.54
N GLY A 298 1.55 18.94 3.34
CA GLY A 298 1.92 17.73 4.04
C GLY A 298 1.01 16.55 3.73
N SER A 299 0.93 15.61 4.68
CA SER A 299 0.17 14.37 4.54
C SER A 299 -0.59 14.04 5.82
N THR A 300 -1.61 13.22 5.71
CA THR A 300 -2.22 12.47 6.81
C THR A 300 -1.45 11.14 7.00
N ALA A 301 -1.82 10.34 7.97
CA ALA A 301 -1.26 8.99 8.13
C ALA A 301 -1.51 8.08 6.91
N LYS A 302 -2.50 8.37 6.07
CA LYS A 302 -2.93 7.51 4.96
C LYS A 302 -2.69 8.12 3.58
N SER A 303 -2.79 9.45 3.44
CA SER A 303 -2.79 10.11 2.13
C SER A 303 -2.16 11.50 2.17
N PRO A 304 -1.53 11.97 1.07
CA PRO A 304 -1.07 13.33 0.93
C PRO A 304 -2.27 14.30 0.86
N ARG A 305 -2.10 15.52 1.37
CA ARG A 305 -3.10 16.60 1.25
C ARG A 305 -2.95 17.43 -0.02
N TRP A 306 -1.91 17.17 -0.79
CA TRP A 306 -1.57 17.87 -2.03
C TRP A 306 -1.89 17.07 -3.29
N ALA A 307 -2.46 15.85 -3.14
CA ALA A 307 -2.86 15.03 -4.27
C ALA A 307 -4.17 14.30 -3.97
N ILE A 308 -4.96 14.10 -5.03
CA ILE A 308 -6.26 13.42 -4.96
C ILE A 308 -6.45 12.57 -6.20
N ALA A 309 -7.09 11.41 -6.06
CA ALA A 309 -7.49 10.57 -7.18
C ALA A 309 -8.95 10.84 -7.53
N TYR A 310 -9.21 11.17 -8.79
CA TYR A 310 -10.56 11.22 -9.35
C TYR A 310 -10.87 9.89 -10.01
N LYS A 311 -11.93 9.23 -9.57
CA LYS A 311 -12.41 7.99 -10.17
C LYS A 311 -13.66 8.26 -10.97
N PHE A 312 -13.68 7.75 -12.20
CA PHE A 312 -14.88 7.81 -13.02
C PHE A 312 -16.02 7.04 -12.35
N GLN A 313 -17.26 7.40 -12.68
CA GLN A 313 -18.40 6.62 -12.20
C GLN A 313 -18.22 5.16 -12.60
N ALA A 314 -18.42 4.27 -11.63
CA ALA A 314 -18.33 2.84 -11.89
C ALA A 314 -19.39 2.42 -12.91
N GLU A 315 -18.99 1.57 -13.84
CA GLU A 315 -19.95 0.91 -14.74
C GLU A 315 -20.95 0.12 -13.90
N ARG A 316 -22.19 0.16 -14.30
CA ARG A 316 -23.29 -0.61 -13.67
C ARG A 316 -23.82 -1.60 -14.65
N GLU A 317 -23.98 -2.82 -14.19
CA GLU A 317 -24.59 -3.88 -14.98
C GLU A 317 -25.81 -4.46 -14.27
N LEU A 318 -26.80 -4.82 -15.06
CA LEU A 318 -28.03 -5.42 -14.56
C LEU A 318 -27.92 -6.94 -14.59
N THR A 319 -28.14 -7.58 -13.45
CA THR A 319 -28.14 -9.04 -13.35
C THR A 319 -29.20 -9.53 -12.38
N ARG A 320 -29.53 -10.82 -12.44
CA ARG A 320 -30.52 -11.44 -11.56
C ARG A 320 -29.90 -11.92 -10.26
N LEU A 321 -30.54 -11.59 -9.14
CA LEU A 321 -30.24 -12.12 -7.82
C LEU A 321 -30.76 -13.57 -7.72
N LYS A 322 -29.87 -14.54 -7.49
CA LYS A 322 -30.24 -15.97 -7.32
C LYS A 322 -30.57 -16.30 -5.89
N SER A 323 -29.77 -15.80 -4.98
CA SER A 323 -29.91 -16.01 -3.53
C SER A 323 -29.04 -15.04 -2.75
N VAL A 324 -29.24 -14.94 -1.45
CA VAL A 324 -28.34 -14.24 -0.54
C VAL A 324 -27.76 -15.22 0.47
N SER A 325 -26.43 -15.23 0.57
CA SER A 325 -25.71 -15.93 1.62
C SER A 325 -25.27 -14.95 2.70
N PHE A 326 -25.15 -15.42 3.93
CA PHE A 326 -24.71 -14.62 5.07
C PHE A 326 -23.36 -15.15 5.56
N GLU A 327 -22.35 -14.29 5.58
CA GLU A 327 -20.99 -14.66 5.96
C GLU A 327 -20.64 -14.06 7.32
N THR A 328 -19.97 -14.85 8.15
CA THR A 328 -19.51 -14.39 9.46
C THR A 328 -18.05 -13.97 9.36
N GLY A 329 -17.77 -12.71 9.62
CA GLY A 329 -16.41 -12.16 9.61
C GLY A 329 -15.65 -12.44 10.91
N ARG A 330 -14.37 -12.09 10.93
CA ARG A 330 -13.42 -12.27 12.05
C ARG A 330 -13.92 -11.70 13.40
N LEU A 331 -14.61 -10.58 13.38
CA LEU A 331 -15.18 -9.93 14.56
C LEU A 331 -16.64 -10.32 14.83
N GLY A 332 -17.13 -11.36 14.14
CA GLY A 332 -18.52 -11.84 14.27
C GLY A 332 -19.52 -11.09 13.41
N THR A 333 -19.13 -10.03 12.71
CA THR A 333 -20.03 -9.26 11.82
C THR A 333 -20.63 -10.15 10.75
N ILE A 334 -21.96 -10.11 10.60
CA ILE A 334 -22.68 -10.83 9.56
C ILE A 334 -22.83 -9.95 8.33
N THR A 335 -22.20 -10.38 7.25
CA THR A 335 -22.24 -9.68 5.95
C THR A 335 -23.13 -10.44 4.97
N PRO A 336 -24.23 -9.84 4.48
CA PRO A 336 -25.03 -10.42 3.42
C PRO A 336 -24.32 -10.28 2.07
N VAL A 337 -24.29 -11.37 1.30
CA VAL A 337 -23.64 -11.44 -0.02
C VAL A 337 -24.65 -11.96 -1.03
N ALA A 338 -24.94 -11.14 -2.04
CA ALA A 338 -25.77 -11.52 -3.18
C ALA A 338 -25.03 -12.51 -4.07
N ASN A 339 -25.62 -13.68 -4.33
CA ASN A 339 -25.21 -14.63 -5.35
C ASN A 339 -25.98 -14.31 -6.63
N LEU A 340 -25.27 -14.02 -7.70
CA LEU A 340 -25.81 -13.43 -8.93
C LEU A 340 -25.75 -14.40 -10.11
N GLU A 341 -26.59 -14.19 -11.10
CA GLU A 341 -26.28 -14.70 -12.44
C GLU A 341 -24.97 -14.04 -12.90
N PRO A 342 -24.06 -14.83 -13.54
CA PRO A 342 -22.78 -14.27 -13.98
C PRO A 342 -22.99 -13.09 -14.93
N VAL A 343 -22.38 -11.95 -14.63
CA VAL A 343 -22.44 -10.74 -15.46
C VAL A 343 -21.04 -10.19 -15.69
N LEU A 344 -20.77 -9.75 -16.92
CA LEU A 344 -19.52 -9.09 -17.26
C LEU A 344 -19.56 -7.64 -16.76
N LEU A 345 -18.65 -7.26 -15.88
CA LEU A 345 -18.56 -5.91 -15.31
C LEU A 345 -17.10 -5.47 -15.26
N SER A 346 -16.76 -4.41 -15.98
CA SER A 346 -15.39 -3.88 -16.08
C SER A 346 -14.37 -5.00 -16.35
N GLY A 347 -14.59 -5.78 -17.40
CA GLY A 347 -13.68 -6.84 -17.87
C GLY A 347 -13.62 -8.10 -17.02
N THR A 348 -14.42 -8.24 -15.95
CA THR A 348 -14.46 -9.46 -15.12
C THR A 348 -15.87 -10.00 -14.97
N ILE A 349 -16.00 -11.34 -14.87
CA ILE A 349 -17.28 -11.98 -14.61
C ILE A 349 -17.58 -11.93 -13.11
N VAL A 350 -18.58 -11.14 -12.73
CA VAL A 350 -19.08 -11.01 -11.37
C VAL A 350 -20.17 -12.04 -11.11
N LYS A 351 -20.02 -12.82 -10.04
CA LYS A 351 -20.99 -13.84 -9.58
C LYS A 351 -21.50 -13.54 -8.17
N ARG A 352 -20.81 -12.67 -7.44
CA ARG A 352 -21.12 -12.32 -6.04
C ARG A 352 -20.92 -10.84 -5.82
N ALA A 353 -21.80 -10.21 -5.04
CA ALA A 353 -21.71 -8.80 -4.69
C ALA A 353 -22.13 -8.56 -3.22
N SER A 354 -21.50 -7.58 -2.57
CA SER A 354 -21.84 -7.22 -1.19
C SER A 354 -23.19 -6.50 -1.12
N LEU A 355 -23.96 -6.81 -0.09
CA LEU A 355 -25.16 -6.08 0.33
C LEU A 355 -24.91 -5.29 1.63
N HIS A 356 -23.67 -5.20 2.06
CA HIS A 356 -23.19 -4.48 3.22
C HIS A 356 -23.80 -4.95 4.56
N ASN A 357 -25.10 -4.67 4.80
CA ASN A 357 -25.81 -4.97 6.05
C ASN A 357 -27.34 -5.03 5.82
N GLU A 358 -28.09 -5.30 6.88
CA GLU A 358 -29.56 -5.36 6.84
C GLU A 358 -30.19 -4.02 6.42
N ASP A 359 -29.65 -2.90 6.86
CA ASP A 359 -30.23 -1.58 6.57
C ASP A 359 -30.18 -1.27 5.07
N ILE A 360 -29.12 -1.65 4.37
CA ILE A 360 -29.01 -1.52 2.91
C ILE A 360 -30.00 -2.45 2.19
N ILE A 361 -30.17 -3.68 2.68
CA ILE A 361 -31.18 -4.60 2.12
C ILE A 361 -32.59 -3.99 2.20
N ARG A 362 -32.93 -3.41 3.34
CA ARG A 362 -34.23 -2.74 3.56
C ARG A 362 -34.35 -1.44 2.74
N GLN A 363 -33.29 -0.63 2.70
CA GLN A 363 -33.27 0.63 1.94
C GLN A 363 -33.46 0.41 0.46
N LEU A 364 -32.85 -0.65 -0.09
CA LEU A 364 -32.99 -1.03 -1.50
C LEU A 364 -34.25 -1.84 -1.78
N ASP A 365 -34.99 -2.23 -0.73
CA ASP A 365 -36.19 -3.09 -0.81
C ASP A 365 -35.95 -4.34 -1.67
N ILE A 366 -34.90 -5.11 -1.32
CA ILE A 366 -34.47 -6.27 -2.10
C ILE A 366 -35.39 -7.46 -1.84
N HIS A 367 -35.86 -8.07 -2.92
CA HIS A 367 -36.67 -9.29 -2.91
C HIS A 367 -35.91 -10.45 -3.57
N ASP A 368 -36.26 -11.67 -3.21
CA ASP A 368 -35.71 -12.87 -3.86
C ASP A 368 -36.05 -12.89 -5.38
N GLY A 369 -35.00 -13.12 -6.17
CA GLY A 369 -35.13 -13.18 -7.64
C GLY A 369 -35.18 -11.84 -8.36
N ASP A 370 -34.99 -10.72 -7.65
CA ASP A 370 -34.92 -9.37 -8.24
C ASP A 370 -33.81 -9.25 -9.30
N TYR A 371 -34.03 -8.35 -10.25
CA TYR A 371 -32.96 -7.84 -11.08
C TYR A 371 -32.30 -6.64 -10.37
N VAL A 372 -30.98 -6.74 -10.17
CA VAL A 372 -30.21 -5.80 -9.37
C VAL A 372 -29.08 -5.15 -10.17
N TYR A 373 -28.85 -3.88 -9.92
CA TYR A 373 -27.71 -3.15 -10.47
C TYR A 373 -26.47 -3.41 -9.62
N VAL A 374 -25.42 -3.90 -10.27
CA VAL A 374 -24.12 -4.20 -9.66
C VAL A 374 -23.10 -3.19 -10.14
N GLU A 375 -22.33 -2.63 -9.24
CA GLU A 375 -21.13 -1.84 -9.56
C GLU A 375 -19.93 -2.33 -8.75
N LYS A 376 -18.71 -2.03 -9.19
CA LYS A 376 -17.51 -2.30 -8.41
C LYS A 376 -17.14 -1.09 -7.56
N GLY A 377 -17.28 -1.21 -6.24
CA GLY A 377 -16.78 -0.21 -5.29
C GLY A 377 -15.25 -0.14 -5.34
N GLY A 378 -14.72 1.05 -5.68
CA GLY A 378 -13.28 1.23 -5.86
C GLY A 378 -12.69 0.37 -6.98
N GLU A 379 -13.50 -0.04 -7.97
CA GLU A 379 -13.18 -0.90 -9.11
C GLU A 379 -12.75 -2.34 -8.74
N ILE A 380 -12.87 -2.73 -7.47
CA ILE A 380 -12.42 -4.05 -6.98
C ILE A 380 -13.58 -4.87 -6.43
N ILE A 381 -14.34 -4.35 -5.47
CA ILE A 381 -15.36 -5.11 -4.73
C ILE A 381 -16.73 -4.87 -5.32
N PRO A 382 -17.39 -5.91 -5.88
CA PRO A 382 -18.76 -5.78 -6.38
C PRO A 382 -19.75 -5.51 -5.23
N LYS A 383 -20.66 -4.57 -5.43
CA LYS A 383 -21.76 -4.24 -4.50
C LYS A 383 -23.05 -4.01 -5.26
N ILE A 384 -24.17 -4.26 -4.61
CA ILE A 384 -25.49 -3.94 -5.13
C ILE A 384 -25.80 -2.48 -4.82
N VAL A 385 -26.27 -1.73 -5.82
CA VAL A 385 -26.57 -0.29 -5.70
C VAL A 385 -27.99 0.08 -6.05
N GLY A 386 -28.80 -0.88 -6.52
CA GLY A 386 -30.20 -0.63 -6.86
C GLY A 386 -30.91 -1.89 -7.33
N VAL A 387 -32.22 -1.77 -7.44
CA VAL A 387 -33.13 -2.81 -7.95
C VAL A 387 -33.88 -2.28 -9.17
N GLU A 388 -34.01 -3.11 -10.19
CA GLU A 388 -34.83 -2.80 -11.37
C GLU A 388 -36.28 -3.24 -11.11
N LEU A 389 -37.05 -2.33 -10.51
CA LEU A 389 -38.43 -2.60 -10.07
C LEU A 389 -39.38 -3.00 -11.20
N SER A 390 -39.13 -2.53 -12.44
CA SER A 390 -39.96 -2.90 -13.62
C SER A 390 -39.90 -4.38 -13.96
N ARG A 391 -38.85 -5.08 -13.52
CA ARG A 391 -38.63 -6.52 -13.74
C ARG A 391 -38.93 -7.37 -12.51
N ARG A 392 -39.43 -6.79 -11.42
CA ARG A 392 -39.78 -7.54 -10.22
C ARG A 392 -40.96 -8.46 -10.47
N GLN A 393 -40.88 -9.70 -10.02
CA GLN A 393 -41.96 -10.66 -10.15
C GLN A 393 -43.10 -10.32 -9.18
N PRO A 394 -44.36 -10.30 -9.64
CA PRO A 394 -45.50 -10.10 -8.76
C PRO A 394 -45.54 -11.18 -7.66
N GLY A 395 -45.72 -10.72 -6.40
CA GLY A 395 -45.76 -11.62 -5.24
C GLY A 395 -44.42 -12.06 -4.69
N SER A 396 -43.29 -11.53 -5.20
CA SER A 396 -41.99 -11.76 -4.58
C SER A 396 -41.98 -11.22 -3.14
N LEU A 397 -41.27 -11.91 -2.23
CA LEU A 397 -41.19 -11.53 -0.82
C LEU A 397 -39.92 -10.75 -0.53
N PRO A 398 -39.98 -9.74 0.37
CA PRO A 398 -38.79 -9.04 0.83
C PRO A 398 -37.80 -10.01 1.49
N LEU A 399 -36.52 -9.81 1.17
CA LEU A 399 -35.43 -10.60 1.74
C LEU A 399 -35.39 -10.46 3.28
N GLN A 400 -35.42 -11.57 4.00
CA GLN A 400 -35.33 -11.59 5.44
C GLN A 400 -33.87 -11.75 5.88
N PHE A 401 -33.42 -10.88 6.78
CA PHE A 401 -32.11 -11.04 7.41
C PHE A 401 -32.12 -12.18 8.43
N VAL A 402 -31.00 -12.90 8.56
CA VAL A 402 -30.90 -14.03 9.50
C VAL A 402 -30.89 -13.56 10.95
N LYS A 403 -31.54 -14.31 11.83
CA LYS A 403 -31.60 -14.04 13.28
C LYS A 403 -30.52 -14.76 14.07
N ASN A 404 -29.99 -15.84 13.50
CA ASN A 404 -28.95 -16.65 14.11
C ASN A 404 -27.72 -16.71 13.22
N CYS A 405 -26.56 -16.88 13.83
CA CYS A 405 -25.29 -17.03 13.10
C CYS A 405 -25.38 -18.25 12.15
N PRO A 406 -25.09 -18.08 10.85
CA PRO A 406 -25.20 -19.16 9.88
C PRO A 406 -24.22 -20.31 10.11
N VAL A 407 -23.16 -20.07 10.90
CA VAL A 407 -22.11 -21.06 11.16
C VAL A 407 -22.30 -21.80 12.47
N CYS A 408 -22.57 -21.08 13.57
CA CYS A 408 -22.63 -21.69 14.92
C CYS A 408 -24.02 -21.69 15.54
N GLY A 409 -25.05 -21.14 14.85
CA GLY A 409 -26.44 -21.12 15.34
C GLY A 409 -26.74 -20.14 16.47
N THR A 410 -25.75 -19.47 17.04
CA THR A 410 -25.91 -18.53 18.14
C THR A 410 -26.80 -17.35 17.73
N PRO A 411 -27.78 -16.91 18.55
CA PRO A 411 -28.56 -15.71 18.27
C PRO A 411 -27.66 -14.47 18.03
N LEU A 412 -27.97 -13.72 17.00
CA LEU A 412 -27.23 -12.50 16.66
C LEU A 412 -27.63 -11.35 17.58
N VAL A 413 -26.67 -10.45 17.82
CA VAL A 413 -26.90 -9.22 18.57
C VAL A 413 -26.58 -8.01 17.70
N ARG A 414 -27.29 -6.92 17.93
CA ARG A 414 -27.01 -5.62 17.29
C ARG A 414 -26.99 -4.56 18.38
N ASN A 415 -25.87 -3.87 18.50
CA ASN A 415 -25.75 -2.79 19.45
C ASN A 415 -26.55 -1.57 18.98
N GLU A 416 -27.05 -0.78 19.92
CA GLU A 416 -27.77 0.46 19.61
C GLU A 416 -26.83 1.44 18.85
N GLY A 417 -27.31 1.97 17.75
CA GLY A 417 -26.53 2.87 16.87
C GLY A 417 -25.58 2.17 15.89
N GLU A 418 -25.41 0.85 15.94
CA GLU A 418 -24.60 0.10 14.98
C GLU A 418 -25.44 -0.51 13.86
N ALA A 419 -24.92 -0.47 12.62
CA ALA A 419 -25.59 -1.07 11.46
C ALA A 419 -25.36 -2.58 11.35
N ALA A 420 -24.38 -3.12 12.04
CA ALA A 420 -23.94 -4.50 11.92
C ALA A 420 -24.62 -5.42 12.93
N TRP A 421 -25.10 -6.57 12.45
CA TRP A 421 -25.43 -7.72 13.28
C TRP A 421 -24.17 -8.53 13.55
N VAL A 422 -23.99 -8.98 14.80
CA VAL A 422 -22.78 -9.65 15.24
C VAL A 422 -23.12 -10.97 15.93
N CYS A 423 -22.35 -12.00 15.63
CA CYS A 423 -22.35 -13.25 16.38
C CYS A 423 -21.53 -13.07 17.66
N PRO A 424 -22.12 -13.14 18.85
CA PRO A 424 -21.40 -12.94 20.12
C PRO A 424 -20.53 -14.13 20.53
N ASN A 425 -20.65 -15.28 19.86
CA ASN A 425 -19.90 -16.50 20.17
C ASN A 425 -18.45 -16.43 19.66
N ARG A 426 -17.66 -15.53 20.26
CA ARG A 426 -16.30 -15.22 19.82
C ARG A 426 -15.37 -16.43 19.82
N ASP A 427 -15.48 -17.28 20.83
CA ASP A 427 -14.54 -18.37 21.09
C ASP A 427 -15.03 -19.75 20.64
N GLY A 428 -16.30 -19.85 20.20
CA GLY A 428 -16.89 -21.06 19.65
C GLY A 428 -17.28 -20.97 18.16
N CYS A 429 -17.20 -19.79 17.56
CA CYS A 429 -17.55 -19.61 16.15
C CYS A 429 -16.32 -19.73 15.24
N ARG A 430 -16.29 -20.78 14.43
CA ARG A 430 -15.15 -21.13 13.57
C ARG A 430 -14.59 -19.94 12.77
N PRO A 431 -15.33 -19.15 11.98
CA PRO A 431 -14.80 -18.03 11.24
C PRO A 431 -14.18 -16.94 12.12
N GLN A 432 -14.66 -16.78 13.36
CA GLN A 432 -14.06 -15.81 14.27
C GLN A 432 -12.72 -16.31 14.81
N ILE A 433 -12.58 -17.61 15.04
CA ILE A 433 -11.33 -18.22 15.50
C ILE A 433 -10.29 -18.20 14.38
N THR A 434 -10.61 -18.77 13.21
CA THR A 434 -9.68 -18.86 12.09
C THR A 434 -9.29 -17.50 11.55
N GLY A 435 -10.22 -16.55 11.48
CA GLY A 435 -9.95 -15.18 11.08
C GLY A 435 -9.07 -14.39 12.07
N ARG A 436 -9.13 -14.70 13.39
CA ARG A 436 -8.18 -14.14 14.36
C ARG A 436 -6.79 -14.74 14.22
N ILE A 437 -6.68 -16.02 13.91
CA ILE A 437 -5.41 -16.69 13.63
C ILE A 437 -4.78 -16.06 12.38
N GLU A 438 -5.54 -15.91 11.30
CA GLU A 438 -5.08 -15.29 10.06
C GLU A 438 -4.61 -13.83 10.28
N HIS A 439 -5.39 -13.05 11.03
CA HIS A 439 -5.00 -11.70 11.41
C HIS A 439 -3.69 -11.69 12.19
N PHE A 440 -3.58 -12.53 13.22
CA PHE A 440 -2.42 -12.59 14.11
C PHE A 440 -1.12 -12.87 13.35
N VAL A 441 -1.15 -13.82 12.41
CA VAL A 441 0.04 -14.20 11.62
C VAL A 441 0.34 -13.20 10.49
N GLY A 442 -0.56 -12.28 10.23
CA GLY A 442 -0.47 -11.33 9.13
C GLY A 442 0.82 -10.50 9.15
N ARG A 443 1.21 -10.00 7.97
CA ARG A 443 2.47 -9.24 7.73
C ARG A 443 2.63 -8.02 8.65
N ARG A 444 1.55 -7.29 8.92
CA ARG A 444 1.54 -6.11 9.80
C ARG A 444 1.47 -6.45 11.30
N MET A 445 1.19 -7.70 11.63
CA MET A 445 1.12 -8.21 12.99
C MET A 445 2.37 -9.03 13.29
N MET A 446 2.25 -10.35 13.45
CA MET A 446 3.39 -11.18 13.83
C MET A 446 4.25 -11.64 12.65
N ASN A 447 3.83 -11.39 11.40
CA ASN A 447 4.55 -11.69 10.16
C ASN A 447 5.01 -13.15 10.06
N ILE A 448 4.13 -14.10 10.34
CA ILE A 448 4.39 -15.54 10.25
C ILE A 448 3.93 -16.03 8.88
N ASP A 449 4.87 -16.19 7.96
CA ASP A 449 4.60 -16.67 6.60
C ASP A 449 4.23 -18.16 6.57
N GLY A 450 3.29 -18.51 5.67
CA GLY A 450 2.88 -19.89 5.41
C GLY A 450 1.56 -20.31 6.07
N ILE A 451 1.00 -19.47 6.95
CA ILE A 451 -0.33 -19.64 7.51
C ILE A 451 -1.26 -18.60 6.85
N GLY A 452 -1.92 -18.98 5.76
CA GLY A 452 -3.03 -18.24 5.16
C GLY A 452 -4.37 -18.83 5.58
N GLU A 453 -5.48 -18.34 4.97
CA GLU A 453 -6.85 -18.77 5.27
C GLU A 453 -7.01 -20.30 5.27
N GLU A 454 -6.60 -20.99 4.17
CA GLU A 454 -6.70 -22.46 4.08
C GLU A 454 -5.91 -23.19 5.17
N THR A 455 -4.68 -22.73 5.46
CA THR A 455 -3.83 -23.35 6.47
C THR A 455 -4.39 -23.14 7.88
N ALA A 456 -4.90 -21.93 8.19
CA ALA A 456 -5.55 -21.62 9.45
C ALA A 456 -6.80 -22.50 9.67
N GLU A 457 -7.62 -22.67 8.62
CA GLU A 457 -8.79 -23.55 8.62
C GLU A 457 -8.40 -25.03 8.88
N GLN A 458 -7.35 -25.51 8.23
CA GLN A 458 -6.88 -26.90 8.43
C GLN A 458 -6.30 -27.10 9.83
N LEU A 459 -5.48 -26.17 10.34
CA LEU A 459 -4.92 -26.23 11.69
C LEU A 459 -6.03 -26.26 12.75
N PHE A 460 -7.08 -25.46 12.55
CA PHE A 460 -8.25 -25.48 13.41
C PHE A 460 -9.02 -26.81 13.29
N ALA A 461 -9.27 -27.30 12.07
CA ALA A 461 -10.06 -28.50 11.82
C ALA A 461 -9.42 -29.77 12.43
N VAL A 462 -8.08 -29.88 12.41
CA VAL A 462 -7.35 -30.98 13.07
C VAL A 462 -7.12 -30.75 14.55
N GLY A 463 -7.58 -29.62 15.11
CA GLY A 463 -7.53 -29.30 16.53
C GLY A 463 -6.17 -28.85 17.06
N LEU A 464 -5.20 -28.57 16.17
CA LEU A 464 -3.85 -28.10 16.53
C LEU A 464 -3.82 -26.66 17.00
N VAL A 465 -4.67 -25.79 16.43
CA VAL A 465 -4.74 -24.36 16.77
C VAL A 465 -6.19 -23.97 17.02
N LYS A 466 -6.51 -23.61 18.26
CA LYS A 466 -7.84 -23.13 18.71
C LYS A 466 -7.82 -21.64 19.08
N ASN A 467 -6.65 -21.09 19.33
CA ASN A 467 -6.42 -19.67 19.59
C ASN A 467 -5.00 -19.28 19.13
N VAL A 468 -4.70 -17.99 19.13
CA VAL A 468 -3.42 -17.47 18.60
C VAL A 468 -2.19 -17.93 19.38
N ALA A 469 -2.30 -18.29 20.65
CA ALA A 469 -1.17 -18.76 21.45
C ALA A 469 -0.77 -20.20 21.07
N ASP A 470 -1.70 -21.02 20.56
CA ASP A 470 -1.42 -22.39 20.12
C ASP A 470 -0.46 -22.43 18.91
N ILE A 471 -0.29 -21.33 18.20
CA ILE A 471 0.65 -21.19 17.08
C ILE A 471 2.10 -21.45 17.56
N TYR A 472 2.43 -21.02 18.77
CA TYR A 472 3.76 -21.18 19.37
C TYR A 472 4.04 -22.59 19.90
N ASP A 473 3.01 -23.45 19.96
CA ASP A 473 3.13 -24.86 20.30
C ASP A 473 3.28 -25.79 19.08
N LEU A 474 3.31 -25.20 17.85
CA LEU A 474 3.49 -25.96 16.63
C LEU A 474 4.92 -26.48 16.49
N THR A 475 5.04 -27.73 16.08
CA THR A 475 6.31 -28.41 15.80
C THR A 475 6.27 -29.01 14.40
N ASP A 476 7.42 -29.45 13.88
CA ASP A 476 7.52 -30.05 12.56
C ASP A 476 6.60 -31.29 12.43
N ASP A 477 6.62 -32.17 13.44
CA ASP A 477 5.77 -33.36 13.48
C ASP A 477 4.26 -33.02 13.45
N LYS A 478 3.85 -31.94 14.13
CA LYS A 478 2.45 -31.49 14.12
C LYS A 478 2.05 -30.90 12.76
N LEU A 479 2.93 -30.18 12.10
CA LEU A 479 2.66 -29.57 10.80
C LEU A 479 2.58 -30.60 9.67
N THR A 480 3.29 -31.72 9.76
CA THR A 480 3.21 -32.82 8.78
C THR A 480 1.84 -33.49 8.72
N ILE A 481 1.05 -33.41 9.79
CA ILE A 481 -0.34 -33.95 9.86
C ILE A 481 -1.30 -33.08 9.01
N VAL A 482 -0.95 -31.83 8.74
CA VAL A 482 -1.76 -30.88 7.97
C VAL A 482 -1.62 -31.18 6.49
N GLY A 483 -2.66 -31.70 5.86
CA GLY A 483 -2.63 -32.39 4.54
C GLY A 483 -2.13 -31.61 3.32
N ARG A 484 -1.81 -30.30 3.44
CA ARG A 484 -1.17 -29.48 2.38
C ARG A 484 0.08 -28.76 2.87
N CYS A 485 0.53 -29.04 4.08
CA CYS A 485 1.73 -28.44 4.64
C CYS A 485 2.94 -29.33 4.28
N GLY A 486 3.50 -29.11 3.08
CA GLY A 486 4.76 -29.77 2.71
C GLY A 486 5.93 -29.31 3.58
N GLU A 487 7.02 -30.07 3.60
CA GLU A 487 8.21 -29.83 4.43
C GLU A 487 8.77 -28.39 4.32
N LEU A 488 8.79 -27.82 3.10
CA LEU A 488 9.23 -26.43 2.89
C LEU A 488 8.30 -25.41 3.55
N THR A 489 6.99 -25.67 3.53
CA THR A 489 5.99 -24.80 4.18
C THR A 489 6.09 -24.91 5.69
N ALA A 490 6.23 -26.11 6.25
CA ALA A 490 6.44 -26.33 7.67
C ALA A 490 7.68 -25.59 8.19
N ARG A 491 8.82 -25.74 7.52
CA ARG A 491 10.06 -25.01 7.85
C ARG A 491 9.88 -23.49 7.78
N ARG A 492 9.12 -22.99 6.79
CA ARG A 492 8.84 -21.55 6.66
C ARG A 492 7.97 -21.04 7.82
N ILE A 493 6.94 -21.77 8.20
CA ILE A 493 6.08 -21.46 9.34
C ILE A 493 6.91 -21.41 10.63
N LEU A 494 7.71 -22.44 10.91
CA LEU A 494 8.52 -22.52 12.14
C LEU A 494 9.57 -21.40 12.23
N ARG A 495 10.21 -21.04 11.10
CA ARG A 495 11.11 -19.87 11.06
C ARG A 495 10.34 -18.57 11.31
N GLY A 496 9.14 -18.42 10.75
CA GLY A 496 8.28 -17.26 10.99
C GLY A 496 7.86 -17.16 12.44
N ILE A 497 7.50 -18.27 13.09
CA ILE A 497 7.16 -18.32 14.52
C ILE A 497 8.36 -17.85 15.37
N GLU A 498 9.56 -18.33 15.11
CA GLU A 498 10.74 -17.92 15.87
C GLU A 498 11.08 -16.45 15.64
N ALA A 499 11.06 -15.98 14.40
CA ALA A 499 11.29 -14.58 14.07
C ALA A 499 10.24 -13.64 14.69
N SER A 500 8.99 -14.11 14.83
CA SER A 500 7.88 -13.31 15.39
C SER A 500 8.09 -12.93 16.87
N LYS A 501 8.90 -13.66 17.62
CA LYS A 501 9.25 -13.34 19.01
C LYS A 501 10.00 -12.03 19.15
N GLN A 502 10.62 -11.53 18.07
CA GLN A 502 11.34 -10.25 18.04
C GLN A 502 10.47 -9.09 17.50
N VAL A 503 9.21 -9.36 17.17
CA VAL A 503 8.30 -8.33 16.67
C VAL A 503 8.01 -7.30 17.77
N PRO A 504 8.06 -5.97 17.47
CA PRO A 504 7.85 -4.92 18.45
C PRO A 504 6.49 -4.99 19.14
N PHE A 505 6.43 -4.55 20.40
CA PHE A 505 5.28 -4.65 21.29
C PHE A 505 3.99 -4.03 20.71
N GLU A 506 4.08 -2.89 20.02
CA GLU A 506 2.92 -2.25 19.39
C GLU A 506 2.24 -3.14 18.34
N ARG A 507 3.02 -3.99 17.66
CA ARG A 507 2.48 -4.96 16.71
C ARG A 507 1.84 -6.16 17.43
N VAL A 508 2.38 -6.55 18.58
CA VAL A 508 1.75 -7.57 19.43
C VAL A 508 0.38 -7.08 19.90
N VAL A 509 0.28 -5.84 20.38
CA VAL A 509 -1.01 -5.23 20.79
C VAL A 509 -2.01 -5.22 19.62
N PHE A 510 -1.57 -4.88 18.42
CA PHE A 510 -2.43 -4.92 17.24
C PHE A 510 -2.84 -6.35 16.86
N ALA A 511 -1.93 -7.32 16.99
CA ALA A 511 -2.18 -8.73 16.70
C ALA A 511 -3.25 -9.36 17.63
N LEU A 512 -3.40 -8.87 18.86
CA LEU A 512 -4.42 -9.36 19.80
C LEU A 512 -5.86 -9.16 19.32
N SER A 513 -6.10 -8.40 18.26
CA SER A 513 -7.44 -8.12 17.71
C SER A 513 -8.43 -7.57 18.76
N ILE A 514 -7.98 -6.60 19.56
CA ILE A 514 -8.85 -5.88 20.47
C ILE A 514 -9.90 -5.11 19.64
N PRO A 515 -11.20 -5.23 19.91
CA PRO A 515 -12.23 -4.51 19.17
C PRO A 515 -11.97 -2.99 19.18
N ASN A 516 -12.22 -2.32 18.07
CA ASN A 516 -12.01 -0.88 17.86
C ASN A 516 -10.55 -0.39 17.94
N VAL A 517 -9.58 -1.28 18.18
CA VAL A 517 -8.15 -0.95 18.22
C VAL A 517 -7.50 -1.33 16.88
N GLY A 518 -7.29 -0.32 16.02
CA GLY A 518 -6.52 -0.46 14.79
C GLY A 518 -5.02 -0.28 15.04
N GLU A 519 -4.21 -0.43 13.98
CA GLU A 519 -2.75 -0.35 14.04
C GLU A 519 -2.24 0.95 14.70
N THR A 520 -2.75 2.12 14.26
CA THR A 520 -2.37 3.42 14.84
C THR A 520 -2.70 3.51 16.33
N MET A 521 -3.86 2.98 16.73
CA MET A 521 -4.29 3.00 18.11
C MET A 521 -3.48 2.03 18.96
N ALA A 522 -3.20 0.82 18.47
CA ALA A 522 -2.34 -0.15 19.13
C ALA A 522 -0.95 0.44 19.42
N LYS A 523 -0.37 1.17 18.45
CA LYS A 523 0.89 1.88 18.63
C LYS A 523 0.79 2.94 19.74
N LYS A 524 -0.25 3.78 19.74
CA LYS A 524 -0.46 4.79 20.80
C LYS A 524 -0.59 4.15 22.18
N LEU A 525 -1.40 3.11 22.31
CA LEU A 525 -1.57 2.37 23.56
C LEU A 525 -0.26 1.74 24.06
N ALA A 526 0.48 1.09 23.16
CA ALA A 526 1.75 0.46 23.50
C ALA A 526 2.77 1.46 24.06
N PHE A 527 2.90 2.63 23.43
CA PHE A 527 3.83 3.66 23.89
C PHE A 527 3.34 4.42 25.12
N ALA A 528 2.01 4.61 25.29
CA ALA A 528 1.47 5.28 26.46
C ALA A 528 1.64 4.46 27.74
N PHE A 529 1.40 3.16 27.67
CA PHE A 529 1.49 2.26 28.83
C PHE A 529 2.84 1.55 28.95
N GLY A 530 3.61 1.45 27.88
CA GLY A 530 4.95 0.89 27.86
C GLY A 530 5.05 -0.62 28.04
N SER A 531 4.06 -1.28 28.64
CA SER A 531 4.01 -2.73 28.82
C SER A 531 2.61 -3.26 28.78
N ILE A 532 2.48 -4.57 28.48
CA ILE A 532 1.19 -5.26 28.50
C ILE A 532 0.58 -5.25 29.89
N ASP A 533 1.38 -5.34 30.96
CA ASP A 533 0.89 -5.36 32.34
C ASP A 533 0.24 -4.01 32.71
N ALA A 534 0.87 -2.90 32.34
CA ALA A 534 0.31 -1.58 32.56
C ALA A 534 -0.99 -1.40 31.74
N LEU A 535 -1.01 -1.87 30.49
CA LEU A 535 -2.19 -1.80 29.63
C LEU A 535 -3.35 -2.68 30.16
N MET A 536 -3.07 -3.86 30.72
CA MET A 536 -4.07 -4.75 31.34
C MET A 536 -4.70 -4.16 32.60
N LEU A 537 -3.95 -3.33 33.34
CA LEU A 537 -4.42 -2.68 34.57
C LEU A 537 -5.07 -1.32 34.33
N ALA A 538 -5.01 -0.80 33.11
CA ALA A 538 -5.54 0.51 32.74
C ALA A 538 -7.05 0.61 32.98
N THR A 539 -7.47 1.73 33.55
CA THR A 539 -8.88 2.08 33.70
C THR A 539 -9.40 2.78 32.44
N VAL A 540 -10.71 2.93 32.32
CA VAL A 540 -11.32 3.69 31.21
C VAL A 540 -10.83 5.14 31.23
N ASP A 541 -10.70 5.76 32.39
CA ASP A 541 -10.23 7.14 32.54
C ASP A 541 -8.78 7.30 32.10
N ASP A 542 -7.89 6.34 32.45
CA ASP A 542 -6.50 6.34 32.00
C ASP A 542 -6.40 6.28 30.47
N LEU A 543 -7.25 5.47 29.84
CA LEU A 543 -7.26 5.27 28.40
C LEU A 543 -7.82 6.50 27.66
N VAL A 544 -8.90 7.11 28.17
CA VAL A 544 -9.51 8.32 27.56
C VAL A 544 -8.58 9.54 27.68
N ALA A 545 -7.66 9.55 28.65
CA ALA A 545 -6.65 10.59 28.75
C ALA A 545 -5.63 10.62 27.59
N ILE A 546 -5.59 9.56 26.76
CA ILE A 546 -4.71 9.48 25.59
C ILE A 546 -5.38 10.15 24.38
N ASP A 547 -4.66 10.99 23.65
CA ASP A 547 -5.15 11.66 22.45
C ASP A 547 -5.72 10.66 21.42
N ASP A 548 -6.93 10.93 20.92
CA ASP A 548 -7.71 10.12 19.97
C ASP A 548 -8.26 8.79 20.54
N VAL A 549 -8.14 8.51 21.84
CA VAL A 549 -8.81 7.39 22.49
C VAL A 549 -10.16 7.87 23.02
N GLY A 550 -11.23 7.52 22.32
CA GLY A 550 -12.61 7.78 22.78
C GLY A 550 -13.12 6.71 23.74
N GLN A 551 -14.26 7.00 24.39
CA GLN A 551 -14.94 6.14 25.36
C GLN A 551 -15.11 4.68 24.86
N VAL A 552 -15.58 4.51 23.61
CA VAL A 552 -15.83 3.20 22.99
C VAL A 552 -14.54 2.35 22.88
N ILE A 553 -13.43 2.98 22.54
CA ILE A 553 -12.13 2.29 22.44
C ILE A 553 -11.65 1.88 23.84
N ALA A 554 -11.73 2.81 24.80
CA ALA A 554 -11.32 2.57 26.18
C ALA A 554 -12.11 1.41 26.80
N GLU A 555 -13.43 1.40 26.67
CA GLU A 555 -14.29 0.31 27.14
C GLU A 555 -13.96 -1.02 26.47
N SER A 556 -13.66 -1.01 25.15
CA SER A 556 -13.27 -2.22 24.42
C SER A 556 -11.96 -2.82 24.95
N VAL A 557 -10.96 -1.98 25.25
CA VAL A 557 -9.67 -2.41 25.81
C VAL A 557 -9.85 -3.02 27.19
N VAL A 558 -10.57 -2.32 28.08
CA VAL A 558 -10.84 -2.81 29.44
C VAL A 558 -11.64 -4.12 29.42
N ALA A 559 -12.69 -4.20 28.60
CA ALA A 559 -13.49 -5.41 28.46
C ALA A 559 -12.67 -6.59 27.90
N PHE A 560 -11.77 -6.33 26.96
CA PHE A 560 -10.90 -7.36 26.40
C PHE A 560 -10.01 -8.01 27.46
N PHE A 561 -9.32 -7.22 28.29
CA PHE A 561 -8.40 -7.74 29.31
C PHE A 561 -9.11 -8.26 30.56
N LYS A 562 -10.33 -7.81 30.86
CA LYS A 562 -11.17 -8.39 31.93
C LYS A 562 -11.67 -9.82 31.60
N ASN A 563 -11.63 -10.21 30.32
CA ASN A 563 -12.00 -11.58 29.95
C ASN A 563 -10.87 -12.55 30.33
N PRO A 564 -11.12 -13.55 31.19
CA PRO A 564 -10.11 -14.49 31.69
C PRO A 564 -9.43 -15.29 30.56
N GLN A 565 -10.16 -15.59 29.47
CA GLN A 565 -9.62 -16.33 28.33
C GLN A 565 -8.59 -15.49 27.57
N ASN A 566 -8.86 -14.20 27.37
CA ASN A 566 -7.91 -13.28 26.72
C ASN A 566 -6.67 -13.08 27.61
N ALA A 567 -6.85 -12.91 28.92
CA ALA A 567 -5.74 -12.81 29.87
C ALA A 567 -4.85 -14.07 29.85
N ALA A 568 -5.44 -15.25 29.79
CA ALA A 568 -4.71 -16.51 29.68
C ALA A 568 -3.94 -16.63 28.34
N ILE A 569 -4.52 -16.16 27.23
CA ILE A 569 -3.83 -16.11 25.92
C ILE A 569 -2.61 -15.18 26.00
N VAL A 570 -2.75 -14.00 26.58
CA VAL A 570 -1.65 -13.04 26.75
C VAL A 570 -0.51 -13.66 27.55
N GLU A 571 -0.84 -14.36 28.65
CA GLU A 571 0.18 -15.02 29.49
C GLU A 571 0.91 -16.15 28.75
N ARG A 572 0.20 -16.93 27.94
CA ARG A 572 0.83 -17.95 27.07
C ARG A 572 1.75 -17.32 26.01
N LEU A 573 1.33 -16.21 25.41
CA LEU A 573 2.17 -15.47 24.46
C LEU A 573 3.43 -14.90 25.13
N ARG A 574 3.31 -14.42 26.38
CA ARG A 574 4.46 -14.01 27.19
C ARG A 574 5.43 -15.17 27.41
N THR A 575 4.89 -16.34 27.85
CA THR A 575 5.68 -17.55 28.08
C THR A 575 6.36 -18.04 26.80
N ALA A 576 5.72 -17.85 25.65
CA ALA A 576 6.31 -18.16 24.33
C ALA A 576 7.47 -17.23 23.93
N GLY A 577 7.67 -16.12 24.66
CA GLY A 577 8.80 -15.19 24.47
C GLY A 577 8.53 -14.00 23.58
N LEU A 578 7.27 -13.59 23.40
CA LEU A 578 6.93 -12.39 22.65
C LEU A 578 7.32 -11.12 23.43
N GLN A 579 7.56 -10.03 22.68
CA GLN A 579 7.85 -8.72 23.28
C GLN A 579 6.58 -8.16 23.94
N MET A 580 6.55 -8.11 25.27
CA MET A 580 5.40 -7.65 26.08
C MET A 580 5.57 -6.24 26.61
N GLY A 581 6.54 -5.51 26.11
CA GLY A 581 6.81 -4.12 26.47
C GLY A 581 7.66 -3.42 25.45
N VAL A 582 7.61 -2.10 25.50
CA VAL A 582 8.49 -1.24 24.70
C VAL A 582 9.90 -1.34 25.28
N ALA A 583 10.94 -1.45 24.46
CA ALA A 583 12.32 -1.50 24.91
C ALA A 583 12.62 -0.32 25.85
N LYS A 584 13.34 -0.55 26.97
CA LYS A 584 13.63 0.48 27.99
C LYS A 584 14.26 1.72 27.37
N GLU A 585 15.15 1.54 26.40
CA GLU A 585 15.81 2.62 25.65
C GLU A 585 14.81 3.50 24.87
N ALA A 586 13.64 2.95 24.49
CA ALA A 586 12.57 3.70 23.84
C ALA A 586 11.61 4.39 24.82
N MET A 587 11.70 4.09 26.12
CA MET A 587 10.79 4.59 27.16
C MET A 587 11.43 5.55 28.18
N GLU A 588 12.75 5.68 28.21
CA GLU A 588 13.39 6.63 29.11
C GLU A 588 12.94 8.05 28.77
N LYS A 589 11.87 8.48 29.44
CA LYS A 589 11.47 9.88 29.44
C LYS A 589 12.47 10.62 30.29
N THR A 590 13.18 11.55 29.68
CA THR A 590 13.99 12.51 30.40
C THR A 590 13.30 13.88 30.37
N ASP A 591 13.62 14.74 31.32
CA ASP A 591 13.09 16.11 31.39
C ASP A 591 14.02 17.14 30.73
N LYS A 592 14.98 16.69 29.90
CA LYS A 592 15.99 17.55 29.27
C LYS A 592 15.39 18.66 28.40
N LEU A 593 14.21 18.41 27.83
CA LEU A 593 13.45 19.37 27.03
C LEU A 593 12.14 19.77 27.71
N ALA A 594 11.96 19.51 29.02
CA ALA A 594 10.72 19.80 29.74
C ALA A 594 10.31 21.27 29.59
N GLY A 595 9.03 21.49 29.27
CA GLY A 595 8.45 22.81 29.06
C GLY A 595 8.87 23.53 27.78
N LYS A 596 9.70 22.90 26.92
CA LYS A 596 10.11 23.49 25.64
C LYS A 596 9.12 23.17 24.53
N THR A 597 8.66 24.19 23.82
CA THR A 597 7.88 24.06 22.60
C THR A 597 8.80 24.17 21.39
N ILE A 598 8.91 23.09 20.61
CA ILE A 598 9.90 22.93 19.55
C ILE A 598 9.19 22.75 18.22
N VAL A 599 9.67 23.43 17.18
CA VAL A 599 9.19 23.26 15.80
C VAL A 599 10.29 22.58 14.99
N ILE A 600 9.99 21.44 14.40
CA ILE A 600 10.94 20.72 13.54
C ILE A 600 10.79 21.19 12.09
N SER A 601 11.91 21.51 11.45
CA SER A 601 11.95 21.94 10.04
C SER A 601 13.23 21.48 9.34
N GLY A 602 13.13 21.12 8.07
CA GLY A 602 14.28 20.68 7.28
C GLY A 602 14.38 19.16 7.13
N VAL A 603 15.47 18.71 6.53
CA VAL A 603 15.86 17.32 6.31
C VAL A 603 17.03 17.00 7.24
N PHE A 604 16.98 15.85 7.88
CA PHE A 604 17.93 15.44 8.91
C PHE A 604 18.80 14.29 8.37
N GLU A 605 20.04 14.20 8.82
CA GLU A 605 21.02 13.22 8.35
C GLU A 605 21.00 11.94 9.19
N HIS A 606 20.83 12.04 10.52
CA HIS A 606 20.97 10.90 11.43
C HIS A 606 19.66 10.16 11.68
N HIS A 607 18.53 10.89 11.77
CA HIS A 607 17.23 10.30 12.06
C HIS A 607 16.12 10.94 11.22
N SER A 608 15.04 10.19 11.01
CA SER A 608 13.85 10.74 10.36
C SER A 608 13.19 11.82 11.22
N ARG A 609 12.40 12.67 10.57
CA ARG A 609 11.66 13.73 11.26
C ARG A 609 10.70 13.20 12.34
N ASP A 610 10.12 12.02 12.12
CA ASP A 610 9.19 11.42 13.07
C ASP A 610 9.93 10.78 14.25
N GLU A 611 11.13 10.25 14.05
CA GLU A 611 12.02 9.82 15.14
C GLU A 611 12.43 11.01 15.99
N TYR A 612 12.78 12.14 15.39
CA TYR A 612 13.09 13.36 16.15
C TYR A 612 11.90 13.93 16.92
N LYS A 613 10.68 13.84 16.39
CA LYS A 613 9.47 14.18 17.15
C LYS A 613 9.32 13.30 18.38
N ALA A 614 9.50 11.99 18.20
CA ALA A 614 9.47 11.05 19.31
C ALA A 614 10.57 11.31 20.34
N MET A 615 11.79 11.69 19.90
CA MET A 615 12.88 12.08 20.79
C MET A 615 12.56 13.35 21.59
N ILE A 616 11.94 14.35 20.96
CA ILE A 616 11.52 15.57 21.65
C ILE A 616 10.47 15.25 22.72
N GLU A 617 9.46 14.49 22.39
CA GLU A 617 8.38 14.10 23.31
C GLU A 617 8.91 13.21 24.44
N ARG A 618 9.83 12.30 24.12
CA ARG A 618 10.53 11.45 25.09
C ARG A 618 11.35 12.26 26.09
N ASN A 619 11.92 13.37 25.66
CA ASN A 619 12.69 14.27 26.53
C ASN A 619 11.85 15.38 27.18
N GLY A 620 10.52 15.24 27.23
CA GLY A 620 9.60 16.17 27.90
C GLY A 620 9.28 17.43 27.10
N GLY A 621 9.75 17.54 25.85
CA GLY A 621 9.46 18.67 24.96
C GLY A 621 8.12 18.52 24.24
N LYS A 622 7.55 19.63 23.78
CA LYS A 622 6.31 19.68 23.01
C LYS A 622 6.58 19.99 21.54
N ASN A 623 6.13 19.11 20.64
CA ASN A 623 6.18 19.35 19.21
C ASN A 623 5.08 20.33 18.77
N SER A 624 5.45 21.34 17.96
CA SER A 624 4.51 22.26 17.33
C SER A 624 4.66 22.27 15.82
N GLY A 625 3.55 22.30 15.11
CA GLY A 625 3.54 22.36 13.63
C GLY A 625 3.88 23.75 13.06
N SER A 626 3.70 24.81 13.86
CA SER A 626 3.89 26.20 13.42
C SER A 626 4.69 27.01 14.41
N ILE A 627 5.52 27.94 13.89
CA ILE A 627 6.31 28.86 14.67
C ILE A 627 5.43 29.99 15.22
N SER A 628 5.49 30.23 16.54
CA SER A 628 4.77 31.28 17.24
C SER A 628 5.64 31.88 18.36
N LYS A 629 5.20 32.95 19.00
CA LYS A 629 5.91 33.52 20.16
C LYS A 629 6.09 32.56 21.35
N LYS A 630 5.37 31.42 21.34
CA LYS A 630 5.50 30.35 22.34
C LYS A 630 6.49 29.27 21.93
N THR A 631 7.16 29.39 20.77
CA THR A 631 8.18 28.44 20.31
C THR A 631 9.50 28.79 20.96
N ASP A 632 10.10 27.87 21.71
CA ASP A 632 11.41 28.07 22.38
C ASP A 632 12.55 28.02 21.39
N PHE A 633 12.53 27.08 20.46
CA PHE A 633 13.48 27.03 19.34
C PHE A 633 12.94 26.24 18.16
N VAL A 634 13.55 26.48 17.01
CA VAL A 634 13.31 25.67 15.82
C VAL A 634 14.46 24.69 15.69
N PHE A 635 14.13 23.41 15.70
CA PHE A 635 15.06 22.34 15.40
C PHE A 635 15.12 22.16 13.88
N ALA A 636 16.25 22.57 13.29
CA ALA A 636 16.42 22.66 11.86
C ALA A 636 17.47 21.66 11.37
N GLY A 637 17.07 20.78 10.47
CA GLY A 637 17.97 20.04 9.58
C GLY A 637 18.40 20.87 8.37
N ALA A 638 19.08 20.25 7.43
CA ALA A 638 19.41 20.85 6.15
C ALA A 638 18.14 21.32 5.41
N ASN A 639 18.24 22.41 4.64
CA ASN A 639 17.15 22.95 3.82
C ASN A 639 15.87 23.32 4.60
N MET A 640 16.03 23.96 5.77
CA MET A 640 14.90 24.58 6.47
C MET A 640 14.14 25.52 5.51
N GLY A 641 12.82 25.35 5.41
CA GLY A 641 11.98 26.15 4.52
C GLY A 641 12.10 27.66 4.79
N PRO A 642 12.29 28.50 3.74
CA PRO A 642 12.58 29.94 3.87
C PRO A 642 11.51 30.68 4.67
N ALA A 643 10.25 30.37 4.54
CA ALA A 643 9.16 31.01 5.31
C ALA A 643 9.25 30.71 6.81
N LYS A 644 9.66 29.52 7.21
CA LYS A 644 9.91 29.20 8.62
C LYS A 644 11.18 29.86 9.13
N LEU A 645 12.22 29.92 8.30
CA LEU A 645 13.48 30.61 8.61
C LEU A 645 13.22 32.11 8.87
N GLU A 646 12.51 32.76 7.96
CA GLU A 646 12.16 34.17 8.08
C GLU A 646 11.28 34.44 9.30
N LYS A 647 10.28 33.58 9.54
CA LYS A 647 9.40 33.70 10.70
C LYS A 647 10.13 33.47 12.03
N ALA A 648 11.09 32.53 12.07
CA ALA A 648 11.93 32.33 13.26
C ALA A 648 12.80 33.57 13.51
N ARG A 649 13.41 34.14 12.47
CA ARG A 649 14.23 35.37 12.56
C ARG A 649 13.40 36.58 12.98
N SER A 650 12.23 36.77 12.39
CA SER A 650 11.34 37.90 12.71
C SER A 650 10.82 37.86 14.16
N LEU A 651 10.70 36.69 14.75
CA LEU A 651 10.27 36.49 16.14
C LEU A 651 11.45 36.31 17.11
N GLY A 652 12.71 36.36 16.64
CA GLY A 652 13.90 36.18 17.46
C GLY A 652 14.07 34.76 18.05
N ILE A 653 13.46 33.75 17.41
CA ILE A 653 13.47 32.39 17.92
C ILE A 653 14.76 31.68 17.48
N PRO A 654 15.51 31.05 18.42
CA PRO A 654 16.74 30.34 18.11
C PRO A 654 16.52 29.20 17.14
N ILE A 655 17.47 29.00 16.22
CA ILE A 655 17.50 27.87 15.30
C ILE A 655 18.66 26.95 15.72
N ILE A 656 18.34 25.67 15.93
CA ILE A 656 19.29 24.67 16.44
C ILE A 656 19.44 23.58 15.37
N GLY A 657 20.69 23.30 14.99
CA GLY A 657 21.02 22.20 14.06
C GLY A 657 21.05 20.83 14.74
N GLU A 658 21.19 19.78 13.93
CA GLU A 658 21.06 18.37 14.32
C GLU A 658 22.08 17.96 15.40
N ASP A 659 23.35 18.24 15.21
CA ASP A 659 24.42 17.92 16.19
C ASP A 659 24.19 18.59 17.54
N LYS A 660 23.72 19.84 17.50
CA LYS A 660 23.48 20.61 18.74
C LYS A 660 22.24 20.07 19.46
N PHE A 661 21.22 19.66 18.72
CA PHE A 661 20.02 19.04 19.30
C PHE A 661 20.36 17.70 19.95
N LEU A 662 21.13 16.85 19.28
CA LEU A 662 21.54 15.54 19.81
C LEU A 662 22.33 15.73 21.13
N LYS A 663 23.27 16.67 21.18
CA LYS A 663 23.98 17.01 22.41
C LYS A 663 23.09 17.58 23.53
N MET A 664 21.93 18.11 23.24
CA MET A 664 20.96 18.58 24.24
C MET A 664 20.17 17.45 24.88
N ILE A 665 20.06 16.32 24.19
CA ILE A 665 19.31 15.16 24.64
C ILE A 665 20.18 13.96 25.05
N GLU A 666 21.52 14.04 24.79
CA GLU A 666 22.51 13.16 25.42
C GLU A 666 22.63 13.49 26.94
#